data_ead772be05c8b1ae8b7ec9c69ae86152
#
_entry.id   ead772be05c8b1ae8b7ec9c69ae86152
#
_cell.length_a   1.000
_cell.length_b   1.000
_cell.length_c   1.000
_cell.angle_alpha   90.00
_cell.angle_beta   90.00
_cell.angle_gamma   90.00
#
_symmetry.space_group_name_H-M   'P 1'
#
loop_
_entity.id
_entity.type
_entity.pdbx_description
1 polymer ?
#
loop_
_entity_poly.entity_id
_entity_poly.type
_entity_poly.pdbx_seq_one_letter_code
_entity_poly.pdbx_strand_id
1 'polypeptide(L)'
;MKHIGFYLIMLIGMMLCWGCGDHKITESTETEAGLSEYRMAQLDMAQICGFGKVQDEYVCIGEAENGGYIRLTGEKPDGDFRQEGLKLDSVMDETDMITAADMDEAGSLYLAVSRMDDKRDITGRIVKVMPDDTVQILADHIEENVKNIRLTADGYIIGCADGVIQCFSMEGQKKYEIENSDYTDICVAGDKLVVLTARDIETYDISDGHMLETITSFDDTLTEGLEDAASEKGKDALSCSNIMKYDEKSDQIYIMLGTGLFAYKLSDKLGTRLTTFKSADIRYDFVVEDSDTFVAVTGDKSGNKRIVVYSLSDAYAAYNSTKEASDSRTVTVYSLYYTESYENLITWYESDHSDITVQYIWGVDDQNGISEKDAISSLNTQLLAGEGPDVIIMDGLNVKSYENTGVLMDLSQVLDDIQKENPSCLKNVLYTYKNEDGSVYAIPAMETFTAVIGPEAEIRNVTDVQSLVAYINSQDKPADGNDLSFYYLESYFDTLYPVYASEIVDMEGHYDREILKKFLEDLRLLYDLEMARTTQDQINDWTARFGAYEENIKDNYSGYMSPLFNREWSGRKLAFVDMKTMSEAWLFYSIKEDSMVGMEDNTANRDYDYEPWGTDEGMIYVPNTILAVNSKKENRDSAVEFVKALFSAEVQKKYYGTECGNPVNMDGVRAWNEDALSMGTPGGAVEVGGNNYLNWTYWRTDEYLEDYIDKLSRLCVPSNPDVRIRSMIRENAADYLEGNASLEDTLNIIDKLLNVYLKE
;
A
#
# COMPACT_ATOMS: atom_id res chain seq x y z
N MET A 1 -28.66 5.54 -14.38
CA MET A 1 -27.66 5.86 -13.37
C MET A 1 -26.78 4.62 -13.16
N LYS A 2 -25.98 4.25 -14.14
CA LYS A 2 -25.04 3.11 -14.09
C LYS A 2 -23.92 3.33 -15.13
N HIS A 3 -23.24 4.46 -15.22
CA HIS A 3 -22.18 4.66 -16.22
C HIS A 3 -21.19 5.79 -15.86
N ILE A 4 -20.94 6.11 -14.61
CA ILE A 4 -19.98 7.18 -14.24
C ILE A 4 -18.72 6.63 -13.49
N GLY A 5 -18.68 5.36 -13.15
CA GLY A 5 -17.58 4.76 -12.39
C GLY A 5 -16.28 4.47 -13.16
N PHE A 6 -16.24 4.61 -14.47
CA PHE A 6 -15.12 4.09 -15.29
C PHE A 6 -14.04 5.12 -15.67
N TYR A 7 -14.30 6.40 -15.47
CA TYR A 7 -13.32 7.46 -15.85
C TYR A 7 -12.36 7.90 -14.75
N LEU A 8 -12.59 7.47 -13.51
CA LEU A 8 -11.74 7.89 -12.37
C LEU A 8 -10.45 7.07 -12.24
N ILE A 9 -10.37 5.91 -12.86
CA ILE A 9 -9.25 4.96 -12.73
C ILE A 9 -8.11 5.23 -13.74
N MET A 10 -8.39 5.94 -14.84
CA MET A 10 -7.37 6.22 -15.86
C MET A 10 -6.47 7.44 -15.60
N LEU A 11 -6.73 8.24 -14.58
CA LEU A 11 -6.02 9.52 -14.35
C LEU A 11 -5.00 9.49 -13.20
N ILE A 12 -4.94 8.39 -12.43
CA ILE A 12 -3.96 8.24 -11.34
C ILE A 12 -2.62 7.65 -11.83
N GLY A 13 -2.59 7.07 -13.04
CA GLY A 13 -1.41 6.41 -13.61
C GLY A 13 -0.41 7.30 -14.37
N MET A 14 -0.59 8.61 -14.41
CA MET A 14 0.22 9.49 -15.31
C MET A 14 1.12 10.51 -14.61
N MET A 15 1.49 10.30 -13.37
CA MET A 15 2.45 11.23 -12.74
C MET A 15 3.52 10.44 -12.00
N LEU A 16 4.57 10.11 -12.69
CA LEU A 16 5.94 10.02 -12.17
C LEU A 16 6.84 9.34 -13.20
N CYS A 17 7.49 10.07 -14.06
CA CYS A 17 8.69 9.61 -14.76
C CYS A 17 9.51 10.80 -15.22
N TRP A 18 10.57 11.08 -14.54
CA TRP A 18 11.80 11.63 -15.17
C TRP A 18 13.00 11.27 -14.29
N GLY A 19 13.82 10.38 -14.78
CA GLY A 19 15.11 10.05 -14.20
C GLY A 19 15.74 8.85 -14.93
N CYS A 20 16.43 9.12 -16.05
CA CYS A 20 17.26 8.08 -16.68
C CYS A 20 18.53 7.82 -15.86
N GLY A 21 18.75 6.58 -15.50
CA GLY A 21 20.02 6.07 -15.02
C GLY A 21 20.04 4.56 -15.06
N ASP A 22 20.95 3.99 -15.87
CA ASP A 22 21.20 2.54 -15.92
C ASP A 22 21.70 2.03 -14.57
N HIS A 23 20.87 1.37 -13.80
CA HIS A 23 21.30 0.70 -12.58
C HIS A 23 20.77 -0.75 -12.51
N LYS A 24 21.71 -1.66 -12.39
CA LYS A 24 21.47 -3.07 -12.08
C LYS A 24 21.33 -3.21 -10.57
N ILE A 25 20.20 -3.73 -10.11
CA ILE A 25 19.99 -4.02 -8.70
C ILE A 25 19.82 -5.53 -8.52
N THR A 26 20.56 -6.09 -7.56
CA THR A 26 20.43 -7.49 -7.14
C THR A 26 20.12 -7.51 -5.64
N GLU A 27 18.96 -8.01 -5.26
CA GLU A 27 18.55 -8.13 -3.87
C GLU A 27 18.14 -9.54 -3.52
N SER A 28 18.34 -9.97 -2.28
CA SER A 28 17.79 -11.21 -1.75
C SER A 28 17.02 -10.96 -0.46
N THR A 29 15.78 -11.39 -0.40
CA THR A 29 14.99 -11.48 0.83
C THR A 29 14.72 -12.94 1.16
N GLU A 30 15.13 -13.41 2.33
CA GLU A 30 14.74 -14.73 2.83
C GLU A 30 13.35 -14.66 3.47
N THR A 31 12.45 -15.54 3.02
CA THR A 31 11.13 -15.72 3.63
C THR A 31 11.13 -16.96 4.54
N GLU A 32 10.33 -16.97 5.61
CA GLU A 32 10.27 -18.09 6.58
C GLU A 32 9.91 -19.46 5.98
N ALA A 33 9.46 -19.53 4.75
CA ALA A 33 9.16 -20.77 4.02
C ALA A 33 10.33 -21.29 3.16
N GLY A 34 11.53 -20.74 3.30
CA GLY A 34 12.70 -21.17 2.53
C GLY A 34 12.73 -20.64 1.09
N LEU A 35 11.87 -19.65 0.76
CA LEU A 35 11.92 -18.96 -0.54
C LEU A 35 12.80 -17.71 -0.43
N SER A 36 13.76 -17.61 -1.33
CA SER A 36 14.55 -16.40 -1.54
C SER A 36 13.99 -15.66 -2.75
N GLU A 37 13.75 -14.35 -2.60
CA GLU A 37 13.33 -13.45 -3.67
C GLU A 37 14.51 -12.56 -4.06
N TYR A 38 14.87 -12.56 -5.35
CA TYR A 38 15.96 -11.75 -5.89
C TYR A 38 15.37 -10.76 -6.90
N ARG A 39 15.43 -9.48 -6.59
CA ARG A 39 15.03 -8.41 -7.51
C ARG A 39 16.16 -8.19 -8.52
N MET A 40 15.79 -8.23 -9.80
CA MET A 40 16.74 -8.24 -10.92
C MET A 40 16.60 -6.97 -11.77
N ALA A 41 16.66 -7.10 -13.08
CA ALA A 41 16.59 -5.98 -14.01
C ALA A 41 15.26 -5.21 -13.92
N GLN A 42 15.35 -3.90 -13.87
CA GLN A 42 14.19 -3.02 -14.09
C GLN A 42 13.84 -2.99 -15.58
N LEU A 43 12.56 -2.94 -15.90
CA LEU A 43 12.04 -2.93 -17.25
C LEU A 43 11.33 -1.59 -17.55
N ASP A 44 11.79 -0.88 -18.58
CA ASP A 44 11.20 0.39 -19.02
C ASP A 44 9.96 0.14 -19.89
N MET A 45 8.87 -0.32 -19.26
CA MET A 45 7.61 -0.70 -19.92
C MET A 45 6.41 -0.13 -19.17
N ALA A 46 5.46 0.46 -19.91
CA ALA A 46 4.18 0.90 -19.36
C ALA A 46 3.22 -0.27 -19.07
N GLN A 47 3.22 -1.28 -19.96
CA GLN A 47 2.37 -2.46 -19.83
C GLN A 47 3.14 -3.73 -20.20
N ILE A 48 2.84 -4.83 -19.51
CA ILE A 48 3.33 -6.18 -19.83
C ILE A 48 2.19 -6.96 -20.49
N CYS A 49 2.44 -7.55 -21.64
CA CYS A 49 1.49 -8.36 -22.39
C CYS A 49 1.83 -9.86 -22.38
N GLY A 50 3.09 -10.20 -22.13
CA GLY A 50 3.54 -11.58 -22.01
C GLY A 50 5.01 -11.68 -21.66
N PHE A 51 5.37 -12.76 -20.96
CA PHE A 51 6.75 -13.07 -20.61
C PHE A 51 7.02 -14.56 -20.75
N GLY A 52 8.17 -14.91 -21.29
CA GLY A 52 8.54 -16.29 -21.51
C GLY A 52 10.02 -16.46 -21.78
N LYS A 53 10.42 -17.69 -22.08
CA LYS A 53 11.79 -18.03 -22.44
C LYS A 53 11.80 -18.73 -23.80
N VAL A 54 12.58 -18.20 -24.71
CA VAL A 54 12.78 -18.77 -26.05
C VAL A 54 14.23 -19.19 -26.18
N GLN A 55 14.48 -20.49 -26.36
CA GLN A 55 15.82 -21.05 -26.29
C GLN A 55 16.47 -20.74 -24.92
N ASP A 56 17.48 -19.91 -24.87
CA ASP A 56 18.16 -19.52 -23.62
C ASP A 56 17.96 -18.02 -23.27
N GLU A 57 17.05 -17.32 -23.98
CA GLU A 57 16.79 -15.89 -23.76
C GLU A 57 15.40 -15.67 -23.13
N TYR A 58 15.33 -14.81 -22.11
CA TYR A 58 14.08 -14.28 -21.60
C TYR A 58 13.53 -13.23 -22.55
N VAL A 59 12.24 -13.31 -22.82
CA VAL A 59 11.55 -12.40 -23.75
C VAL A 59 10.36 -11.80 -23.04
N CYS A 60 10.31 -10.47 -22.96
CA CYS A 60 9.19 -9.72 -22.43
C CYS A 60 8.56 -8.88 -23.55
N ILE A 61 7.23 -8.95 -23.69
CA ILE A 61 6.45 -8.21 -24.68
C ILE A 61 5.54 -7.23 -23.95
N GLY A 62 5.50 -5.98 -24.40
CA GLY A 62 4.63 -4.99 -23.82
C GLY A 62 4.72 -3.62 -24.50
N GLU A 63 4.08 -2.64 -23.89
CA GLU A 63 4.11 -1.25 -24.35
C GLU A 63 5.24 -0.49 -23.65
N ALA A 64 5.97 0.32 -24.41
CA ALA A 64 7.01 1.20 -23.87
C ALA A 64 6.39 2.44 -23.21
N GLU A 65 7.07 3.06 -22.24
CA GLU A 65 6.61 4.27 -21.55
C GLU A 65 6.31 5.46 -22.48
N ASN A 66 7.02 5.54 -23.60
CA ASN A 66 6.83 6.58 -24.61
C ASN A 66 5.83 6.21 -25.71
N GLY A 67 5.09 5.12 -25.54
CA GLY A 67 4.15 4.54 -26.50
C GLY A 67 4.81 3.62 -27.53
N GLY A 68 4.00 2.75 -28.13
CA GLY A 68 4.43 1.71 -29.07
C GLY A 68 4.85 0.41 -28.39
N TYR A 69 4.68 -0.70 -29.09
CA TYR A 69 4.96 -2.03 -28.55
C TYR A 69 6.40 -2.45 -28.81
N ILE A 70 7.00 -3.03 -27.79
CA ILE A 70 8.40 -3.45 -27.79
C ILE A 70 8.55 -4.91 -27.36
N ARG A 71 9.67 -5.50 -27.76
CA ARG A 71 10.20 -6.74 -27.26
C ARG A 71 11.51 -6.45 -26.52
N LEU A 72 11.58 -6.88 -25.26
CA LEU A 72 12.82 -6.90 -24.48
C LEU A 72 13.37 -8.33 -24.47
N THR A 73 14.66 -8.50 -24.75
CA THR A 73 15.32 -9.81 -24.80
C THR A 73 16.60 -9.79 -23.97
N GLY A 74 16.78 -10.77 -23.07
CA GLY A 74 17.97 -10.89 -22.21
C GLY A 74 18.35 -12.34 -21.95
N GLU A 75 19.66 -12.63 -21.93
CA GLU A 75 20.18 -13.98 -21.65
C GLU A 75 20.08 -14.38 -20.17
N LYS A 76 19.96 -13.39 -19.27
CA LYS A 76 19.92 -13.59 -17.82
C LYS A 76 18.93 -12.64 -17.17
N PRO A 77 18.30 -13.05 -16.04
CA PRO A 77 17.38 -12.20 -15.31
C PRO A 77 18.00 -10.88 -14.81
N ASP A 78 19.29 -10.91 -14.48
CA ASP A 78 20.10 -9.79 -14.00
C ASP A 78 20.92 -9.10 -15.11
N GLY A 79 20.70 -9.50 -16.36
CA GLY A 79 21.39 -8.96 -17.54
C GLY A 79 20.79 -7.69 -18.09
N ASP A 80 21.50 -7.09 -19.04
CA ASP A 80 20.94 -6.00 -19.86
C ASP A 80 19.92 -6.59 -20.84
N PHE A 81 18.72 -6.02 -20.86
CA PHE A 81 17.69 -6.38 -21.82
C PHE A 81 17.83 -5.51 -23.08
N ARG A 82 17.95 -6.18 -24.23
CA ARG A 82 17.97 -5.53 -25.54
C ARG A 82 16.54 -5.18 -25.93
N GLN A 83 16.28 -3.91 -26.24
CA GLN A 83 14.97 -3.42 -26.67
C GLN A 83 14.88 -3.37 -28.20
N GLU A 84 13.79 -3.90 -28.74
CA GLU A 84 13.44 -3.84 -30.16
C GLU A 84 11.96 -3.43 -30.31
N GLY A 85 11.67 -2.45 -31.17
CA GLY A 85 10.30 -2.06 -31.50
C GLY A 85 9.60 -3.09 -32.37
N LEU A 86 8.36 -3.46 -32.05
CA LEU A 86 7.52 -4.32 -32.88
C LEU A 86 6.93 -3.51 -34.05
N LYS A 87 7.05 -4.03 -35.28
CA LYS A 87 6.55 -3.39 -36.50
C LYS A 87 5.12 -3.83 -36.82
N LEU A 88 4.15 -3.23 -36.14
CA LEU A 88 2.73 -3.65 -36.19
C LEU A 88 1.82 -2.71 -37.00
N ASP A 89 2.35 -1.64 -37.60
CA ASP A 89 1.57 -0.61 -38.34
C ASP A 89 0.70 -1.16 -39.46
N SER A 90 1.05 -2.34 -40.00
CA SER A 90 0.26 -2.99 -41.06
C SER A 90 -0.99 -3.74 -40.56
N VAL A 91 -1.09 -3.98 -39.24
CA VAL A 91 -2.13 -4.84 -38.63
C VAL A 91 -2.81 -4.22 -37.41
N MET A 92 -2.26 -3.10 -36.91
CA MET A 92 -2.80 -2.35 -35.77
C MET A 92 -2.97 -0.88 -36.11
N ASP A 93 -4.04 -0.29 -35.61
CA ASP A 93 -4.30 1.15 -35.66
C ASP A 93 -3.94 1.79 -34.30
N GLU A 94 -3.95 3.14 -34.20
CA GLU A 94 -3.61 3.88 -32.97
C GLU A 94 -4.52 3.57 -31.76
N THR A 95 -5.70 2.99 -31.99
CA THR A 95 -6.67 2.62 -30.95
C THR A 95 -6.62 1.14 -30.56
N ASP A 96 -5.78 0.35 -31.24
CA ASP A 96 -5.66 -1.09 -30.98
C ASP A 96 -4.70 -1.34 -29.82
N MET A 97 -5.01 -2.32 -28.97
CA MET A 97 -4.22 -2.67 -27.81
C MET A 97 -3.83 -4.15 -27.84
N ILE A 98 -2.57 -4.48 -27.52
CA ILE A 98 -2.17 -5.86 -27.26
C ILE A 98 -2.58 -6.20 -25.82
N THR A 99 -3.42 -7.21 -25.66
CA THR A 99 -3.97 -7.62 -24.36
C THR A 99 -3.29 -8.87 -23.80
N ALA A 100 -2.75 -9.73 -24.68
CA ALA A 100 -1.97 -10.90 -24.28
C ALA A 100 -0.96 -11.29 -25.37
N ALA A 101 0.12 -11.96 -24.97
CA ALA A 101 1.11 -12.49 -25.88
C ALA A 101 1.62 -13.86 -25.41
N ASP A 102 1.91 -14.74 -26.38
CA ASP A 102 2.64 -15.98 -26.16
C ASP A 102 3.67 -16.19 -27.29
N MET A 103 4.59 -17.12 -27.15
CA MET A 103 5.68 -17.31 -28.10
C MET A 103 6.02 -18.77 -28.34
N ASP A 104 6.36 -19.10 -29.59
CA ASP A 104 6.80 -20.45 -29.94
C ASP A 104 8.32 -20.63 -29.74
N GLU A 105 8.77 -21.88 -29.75
CA GLU A 105 10.19 -22.21 -29.62
C GLU A 105 11.09 -21.63 -30.73
N ALA A 106 10.51 -21.25 -31.86
CA ALA A 106 11.22 -20.61 -32.96
C ALA A 106 11.36 -19.08 -32.75
N GLY A 107 10.73 -18.51 -31.73
CA GLY A 107 10.72 -17.10 -31.42
C GLY A 107 9.67 -16.28 -32.16
N SER A 108 8.66 -16.93 -32.78
CA SER A 108 7.51 -16.19 -33.29
C SER A 108 6.60 -15.79 -32.14
N LEU A 109 6.07 -14.56 -32.19
CA LEU A 109 5.13 -14.02 -31.20
C LEU A 109 3.69 -14.22 -31.69
N TYR A 110 2.82 -14.57 -30.79
CA TYR A 110 1.37 -14.65 -31.01
C TYR A 110 0.71 -13.62 -30.11
N LEU A 111 0.16 -12.58 -30.72
CA LEU A 111 -0.37 -11.39 -30.04
C LEU A 111 -1.90 -11.40 -30.14
N ALA A 112 -2.56 -11.27 -29.00
CA ALA A 112 -3.97 -10.95 -28.94
C ALA A 112 -4.12 -9.43 -28.99
N VAL A 113 -4.80 -8.92 -30.01
CA VAL A 113 -5.02 -7.50 -30.25
C VAL A 113 -6.50 -7.20 -30.11
N SER A 114 -6.85 -6.28 -29.23
CA SER A 114 -8.22 -5.79 -29.04
C SER A 114 -8.40 -4.44 -29.69
N ARG A 115 -9.55 -4.26 -30.35
CA ARG A 115 -9.99 -3.02 -30.98
C ARG A 115 -11.33 -2.60 -30.39
N MET A 116 -11.49 -1.35 -30.04
CA MET A 116 -12.77 -0.76 -29.68
C MET A 116 -13.27 0.14 -30.79
N ASP A 117 -14.49 -0.10 -31.28
CA ASP A 117 -15.12 0.71 -32.31
C ASP A 117 -15.78 1.98 -31.74
N ASP A 118 -16.30 2.85 -32.62
CA ASP A 118 -16.99 4.09 -32.24
C ASP A 118 -18.25 3.86 -31.38
N LYS A 119 -18.80 2.64 -31.36
CA LYS A 119 -19.95 2.24 -30.54
C LYS A 119 -19.53 1.65 -29.20
N ARG A 120 -18.22 1.50 -28.98
CA ARG A 120 -17.62 0.82 -27.83
C ARG A 120 -17.80 -0.70 -27.83
N ASP A 121 -18.08 -1.28 -28.98
CA ASP A 121 -18.02 -2.74 -29.14
C ASP A 121 -16.54 -3.15 -29.26
N ILE A 122 -16.14 -4.19 -28.52
CA ILE A 122 -14.75 -4.68 -28.51
C ILE A 122 -14.68 -5.91 -29.40
N THR A 123 -13.72 -5.93 -30.31
CA THR A 123 -13.41 -7.10 -31.14
C THR A 123 -11.94 -7.47 -30.97
N GLY A 124 -11.67 -8.78 -30.99
CA GLY A 124 -10.32 -9.34 -30.91
C GLY A 124 -9.76 -9.72 -32.28
N ARG A 125 -8.44 -9.79 -32.34
CA ARG A 125 -7.67 -10.27 -33.49
C ARG A 125 -6.45 -11.02 -32.98
N ILE A 126 -6.02 -12.09 -33.65
CA ILE A 126 -4.77 -12.78 -33.36
C ILE A 126 -3.77 -12.52 -34.49
N VAL A 127 -2.62 -12.01 -34.10
CA VAL A 127 -1.54 -11.62 -35.00
C VAL A 127 -0.30 -12.46 -34.67
N LYS A 128 0.31 -13.07 -35.68
CA LYS A 128 1.61 -13.72 -35.57
C LYS A 128 2.69 -12.80 -36.11
N VAL A 129 3.75 -12.60 -35.33
CA VAL A 129 4.97 -11.88 -35.73
C VAL A 129 6.11 -12.91 -35.81
N MET A 130 6.66 -13.10 -36.97
CA MET A 130 7.77 -14.04 -37.19
C MET A 130 9.12 -13.42 -36.73
N PRO A 131 10.18 -14.23 -36.51
CA PRO A 131 11.48 -13.71 -36.11
C PRO A 131 12.13 -12.72 -37.09
N ASP A 132 11.69 -12.71 -38.35
CA ASP A 132 12.13 -11.77 -39.40
C ASP A 132 11.26 -10.50 -39.50
N ASP A 133 10.43 -10.24 -38.50
CA ASP A 133 9.42 -9.16 -38.43
C ASP A 133 8.28 -9.29 -39.48
N THR A 134 8.13 -10.43 -40.15
CA THR A 134 6.97 -10.69 -41.01
C THR A 134 5.73 -10.86 -40.13
N VAL A 135 4.66 -10.12 -40.45
CA VAL A 135 3.42 -10.11 -39.69
C VAL A 135 2.29 -10.80 -40.47
N GLN A 136 1.53 -11.63 -39.79
CA GLN A 136 0.38 -12.36 -40.34
C GLN A 136 -0.81 -12.28 -39.41
N ILE A 137 -1.99 -11.94 -39.90
CA ILE A 137 -3.26 -12.08 -39.18
C ILE A 137 -3.69 -13.55 -39.26
N LEU A 138 -3.83 -14.21 -38.11
CA LEU A 138 -4.29 -15.60 -38.02
C LEU A 138 -5.81 -15.68 -37.86
N ALA A 139 -6.39 -14.87 -36.99
CA ALA A 139 -7.83 -14.72 -36.81
C ALA A 139 -8.21 -13.25 -36.74
N ASP A 140 -9.35 -12.89 -37.30
CA ASP A 140 -9.90 -11.54 -37.30
C ASP A 140 -11.37 -11.57 -36.87
N HIS A 141 -11.85 -10.49 -36.26
CA HIS A 141 -13.22 -10.36 -35.78
C HIS A 141 -13.65 -11.41 -34.75
N ILE A 142 -12.82 -11.66 -33.75
CA ILE A 142 -13.24 -12.33 -32.52
C ILE A 142 -14.18 -11.36 -31.80
N GLU A 143 -15.43 -11.75 -31.53
CA GLU A 143 -16.48 -10.85 -31.03
C GLU A 143 -16.27 -10.37 -29.58
N GLU A 144 -15.14 -10.74 -28.95
CA GLU A 144 -14.85 -10.51 -27.53
C GLU A 144 -13.42 -10.01 -27.28
N ASN A 145 -13.22 -9.44 -26.11
CA ASN A 145 -11.88 -9.07 -25.64
C ASN A 145 -11.09 -10.31 -25.21
N VAL A 146 -9.95 -10.55 -25.85
CA VAL A 146 -9.07 -11.67 -25.54
C VAL A 146 -8.17 -11.31 -24.35
N LYS A 147 -8.22 -12.11 -23.27
CA LYS A 147 -7.39 -11.94 -22.05
C LYS A 147 -6.15 -12.82 -22.02
N ASN A 148 -6.27 -14.02 -22.58
CA ASN A 148 -5.21 -15.03 -22.55
C ASN A 148 -5.01 -15.61 -23.96
N ILE A 149 -3.76 -15.95 -24.26
CA ILE A 149 -3.41 -16.78 -25.43
C ILE A 149 -2.39 -17.83 -24.98
N ARG A 150 -2.58 -19.08 -25.41
CA ARG A 150 -1.66 -20.20 -25.15
C ARG A 150 -1.48 -21.02 -26.39
N LEU A 151 -0.24 -21.33 -26.69
CA LEU A 151 0.11 -22.17 -27.85
C LEU A 151 -0.11 -23.65 -27.54
N THR A 152 -0.48 -24.41 -28.56
CA THR A 152 -0.58 -25.87 -28.56
C THR A 152 0.30 -26.44 -29.65
N ALA A 153 0.49 -27.76 -29.69
CA ALA A 153 1.32 -28.40 -30.73
C ALA A 153 0.82 -28.12 -32.17
N ASP A 154 -0.50 -27.90 -32.39
CA ASP A 154 -1.13 -27.76 -33.69
C ASP A 154 -2.12 -26.58 -33.81
N GLY A 155 -2.01 -25.60 -32.91
CA GLY A 155 -2.87 -24.44 -32.88
C GLY A 155 -2.60 -23.51 -31.72
N TYR A 156 -3.63 -22.77 -31.31
CA TYR A 156 -3.60 -21.92 -30.12
C TYR A 156 -4.99 -21.85 -29.47
N ILE A 157 -5.01 -21.57 -28.19
CA ILE A 157 -6.23 -21.39 -27.39
C ILE A 157 -6.23 -19.96 -26.87
N ILE A 158 -7.41 -19.33 -26.92
CA ILE A 158 -7.63 -18.00 -26.35
C ILE A 158 -8.72 -18.08 -25.28
N GLY A 159 -8.55 -17.26 -24.24
CA GLY A 159 -9.58 -17.01 -23.24
C GLY A 159 -10.12 -15.59 -23.39
N CYS A 160 -11.44 -15.45 -23.43
CA CYS A 160 -12.15 -14.19 -23.63
C CYS A 160 -12.73 -13.65 -22.32
N ALA A 161 -12.96 -12.34 -22.28
CA ALA A 161 -13.40 -11.63 -21.08
C ALA A 161 -14.78 -12.04 -20.55
N ASP A 162 -15.64 -12.54 -21.44
CA ASP A 162 -17.00 -13.01 -21.14
C ASP A 162 -17.07 -14.46 -20.64
N GLY A 163 -15.92 -15.12 -20.50
CA GLY A 163 -15.88 -16.51 -20.04
C GLY A 163 -15.89 -17.55 -21.14
N VAL A 164 -15.64 -17.18 -22.38
CA VAL A 164 -15.52 -18.12 -23.50
C VAL A 164 -14.06 -18.46 -23.77
N ILE A 165 -13.75 -19.75 -23.86
CA ILE A 165 -12.44 -20.27 -24.25
C ILE A 165 -12.55 -20.87 -25.65
N GLN A 166 -11.73 -20.43 -26.59
CA GLN A 166 -11.79 -20.86 -27.99
C GLN A 166 -10.47 -21.47 -28.45
N CYS A 167 -10.54 -22.58 -29.14
CA CYS A 167 -9.39 -23.25 -29.76
C CYS A 167 -9.38 -23.05 -31.27
N PHE A 168 -8.20 -22.74 -31.79
CA PHE A 168 -7.97 -22.50 -33.23
C PHE A 168 -6.82 -23.37 -33.76
N SER A 169 -6.87 -23.69 -35.08
CA SER A 169 -5.71 -24.22 -35.78
C SER A 169 -4.67 -23.13 -36.03
N MET A 170 -3.44 -23.52 -36.43
CA MET A 170 -2.37 -22.55 -36.81
C MET A 170 -2.78 -21.63 -37.99
N GLU A 171 -3.76 -22.02 -38.79
CA GLU A 171 -4.31 -21.22 -39.90
C GLU A 171 -5.48 -20.33 -39.46
N GLY A 172 -5.79 -20.28 -38.13
CA GLY A 172 -6.84 -19.42 -37.56
C GLY A 172 -8.27 -19.98 -37.74
N GLN A 173 -8.45 -21.29 -37.99
CA GLN A 173 -9.78 -21.90 -38.07
C GLN A 173 -10.22 -22.33 -36.64
N LYS A 174 -11.37 -21.83 -36.18
CA LYS A 174 -11.95 -22.26 -34.90
C LYS A 174 -12.30 -23.74 -34.92
N LYS A 175 -11.75 -24.52 -33.98
CA LYS A 175 -11.99 -25.96 -33.83
C LYS A 175 -13.17 -26.22 -32.89
N TYR A 176 -13.17 -25.59 -31.72
CA TYR A 176 -14.23 -25.71 -30.70
C TYR A 176 -14.24 -24.50 -29.80
N GLU A 177 -15.24 -24.40 -28.93
CA GLU A 177 -15.33 -23.43 -27.84
C GLU A 177 -15.86 -24.08 -26.56
N ILE A 178 -15.52 -23.51 -25.42
CA ILE A 178 -15.94 -23.93 -24.10
C ILE A 178 -16.47 -22.67 -23.38
N GLU A 179 -17.71 -22.76 -22.88
CA GLU A 179 -18.30 -21.73 -22.04
C GLU A 179 -17.90 -21.99 -20.56
N ASN A 180 -17.19 -21.04 -19.94
CA ASN A 180 -16.78 -21.09 -18.54
C ASN A 180 -16.69 -19.67 -17.97
N SER A 181 -17.79 -19.17 -17.41
CA SER A 181 -17.90 -17.81 -16.89
C SER A 181 -16.96 -17.52 -15.71
N ASP A 182 -16.49 -18.56 -15.04
CA ASP A 182 -15.72 -18.45 -13.79
C ASP A 182 -14.21 -18.66 -14.01
N TYR A 183 -13.76 -18.88 -15.26
CA TYR A 183 -12.34 -19.08 -15.52
C TYR A 183 -11.52 -17.83 -15.20
N THR A 184 -10.33 -18.05 -14.68
CA THR A 184 -9.36 -16.98 -14.33
C THR A 184 -8.11 -17.05 -15.18
N ASP A 185 -7.59 -18.25 -15.46
CA ASP A 185 -6.47 -18.48 -16.38
C ASP A 185 -6.55 -19.87 -17.01
N ILE A 186 -5.76 -20.08 -18.07
CA ILE A 186 -5.66 -21.33 -18.82
C ILE A 186 -4.19 -21.73 -19.03
N CYS A 187 -3.90 -23.02 -18.99
CA CYS A 187 -2.60 -23.52 -19.44
C CYS A 187 -2.76 -24.84 -20.21
N VAL A 188 -1.74 -25.19 -20.99
CA VAL A 188 -1.68 -26.42 -21.77
C VAL A 188 -0.72 -27.40 -21.08
N ALA A 189 -1.24 -28.58 -20.73
CA ALA A 189 -0.48 -29.64 -20.06
C ALA A 189 -0.56 -30.94 -20.88
N GLY A 190 0.38 -31.11 -21.79
CA GLY A 190 0.39 -32.25 -22.73
C GLY A 190 -0.83 -32.25 -23.66
N ASP A 191 -1.68 -33.26 -23.53
CA ASP A 191 -2.94 -33.42 -24.31
C ASP A 191 -4.17 -32.81 -23.62
N LYS A 192 -3.95 -32.04 -22.53
CA LYS A 192 -5.00 -31.42 -21.74
C LYS A 192 -4.94 -29.90 -21.79
N LEU A 193 -6.11 -29.30 -21.89
CA LEU A 193 -6.32 -27.92 -21.50
C LEU A 193 -6.69 -27.91 -20.01
N VAL A 194 -5.98 -27.15 -19.21
CA VAL A 194 -6.27 -26.93 -17.80
C VAL A 194 -6.80 -25.53 -17.62
N VAL A 195 -7.93 -25.41 -16.96
CA VAL A 195 -8.65 -24.17 -16.70
C VAL A 195 -8.69 -23.94 -15.20
N LEU A 196 -8.13 -22.85 -14.73
CA LEU A 196 -8.28 -22.37 -13.36
C LEU A 196 -9.55 -21.55 -13.27
N THR A 197 -10.42 -21.89 -12.36
CA THR A 197 -11.60 -21.09 -12.02
C THR A 197 -11.40 -20.39 -10.68
N ALA A 198 -12.38 -19.64 -10.22
CA ALA A 198 -12.35 -19.01 -8.91
C ALA A 198 -12.38 -20.04 -7.73
N ARG A 199 -12.70 -21.31 -8.01
CA ARG A 199 -12.91 -22.34 -6.98
C ARG A 199 -12.28 -23.70 -7.28
N ASP A 200 -12.05 -23.99 -8.58
CA ASP A 200 -11.74 -25.35 -9.04
C ASP A 200 -10.66 -25.31 -10.13
N ILE A 201 -10.04 -26.46 -10.38
CA ILE A 201 -9.29 -26.73 -11.61
C ILE A 201 -10.13 -27.68 -12.47
N GLU A 202 -10.38 -27.28 -13.69
CA GLU A 202 -11.06 -28.11 -14.69
C GLU A 202 -10.08 -28.57 -15.76
N THR A 203 -10.23 -29.82 -16.23
CA THR A 203 -9.40 -30.35 -17.31
C THR A 203 -10.28 -30.75 -18.50
N TYR A 204 -9.82 -30.44 -19.69
CA TYR A 204 -10.49 -30.70 -20.94
C TYR A 204 -9.56 -31.41 -21.91
N ASP A 205 -10.07 -32.25 -22.76
CA ASP A 205 -9.32 -32.79 -23.89
C ASP A 205 -9.01 -31.67 -24.88
N ILE A 206 -7.73 -31.46 -25.17
CA ILE A 206 -7.27 -30.35 -26.00
C ILE A 206 -7.69 -30.51 -27.49
N SER A 207 -8.02 -31.72 -27.91
CA SER A 207 -8.34 -32.00 -29.31
C SER A 207 -9.77 -31.60 -29.73
N ASP A 208 -10.72 -31.67 -28.79
CA ASP A 208 -12.15 -31.43 -29.07
C ASP A 208 -12.88 -30.62 -27.99
N GLY A 209 -12.21 -30.28 -26.89
CA GLY A 209 -12.73 -29.43 -25.83
C GLY A 209 -13.75 -30.08 -24.89
N HIS A 210 -13.88 -31.44 -24.91
CA HIS A 210 -14.77 -32.07 -23.95
C HIS A 210 -14.16 -32.10 -22.56
N MET A 211 -14.98 -31.85 -21.55
CA MET A 211 -14.55 -31.87 -20.13
C MET A 211 -14.14 -33.29 -19.73
N LEU A 212 -12.95 -33.42 -19.18
CA LEU A 212 -12.45 -34.67 -18.65
C LEU A 212 -12.74 -34.80 -17.15
N GLU A 213 -12.45 -33.77 -16.38
CA GLU A 213 -12.61 -33.80 -14.92
C GLU A 213 -12.69 -32.39 -14.34
N THR A 214 -13.47 -32.24 -13.26
CA THR A 214 -13.42 -31.08 -12.35
C THR A 214 -12.81 -31.53 -11.03
N ILE A 215 -11.79 -30.83 -10.58
CA ILE A 215 -11.07 -31.10 -9.35
C ILE A 215 -11.51 -30.06 -8.33
N THR A 216 -12.41 -30.48 -7.42
CA THR A 216 -13.02 -29.62 -6.38
C THR A 216 -12.44 -29.85 -4.98
N SER A 217 -11.63 -30.89 -4.81
CA SER A 217 -11.00 -31.22 -3.52
C SER A 217 -9.50 -30.91 -3.60
N PHE A 218 -9.18 -29.64 -3.40
CA PHE A 218 -7.80 -29.25 -3.08
C PHE A 218 -7.47 -29.63 -1.65
N ASP A 219 -6.18 -29.70 -1.31
CA ASP A 219 -5.85 -29.52 0.08
C ASP A 219 -6.29 -28.11 0.53
N ASP A 220 -6.52 -27.93 1.82
CA ASP A 220 -7.10 -26.70 2.36
C ASP A 220 -6.30 -25.45 1.94
N THR A 221 -4.98 -25.58 1.67
CA THR A 221 -4.07 -24.47 1.36
C THR A 221 -4.31 -23.83 -0.01
N LEU A 222 -4.62 -24.61 -1.07
CA LEU A 222 -4.92 -24.04 -2.39
C LEU A 222 -6.33 -23.44 -2.42
N THR A 223 -7.28 -24.07 -1.72
CA THR A 223 -8.65 -23.55 -1.55
C THR A 223 -8.62 -22.19 -0.84
N GLU A 224 -7.90 -22.07 0.28
CA GLU A 224 -7.69 -20.81 0.98
C GLU A 224 -7.05 -19.76 0.06
N GLY A 225 -6.00 -20.12 -0.69
CA GLY A 225 -5.35 -19.19 -1.62
C GLY A 225 -6.27 -18.69 -2.75
N LEU A 226 -7.16 -19.54 -3.28
CA LEU A 226 -8.14 -19.15 -4.29
C LEU A 226 -9.28 -18.31 -3.71
N GLU A 227 -9.73 -18.62 -2.49
CA GLU A 227 -10.74 -17.82 -1.77
C GLU A 227 -10.19 -16.44 -1.41
N ASP A 228 -8.95 -16.35 -0.95
CA ASP A 228 -8.26 -15.08 -0.68
C ASP A 228 -8.13 -14.26 -1.96
N ALA A 229 -7.65 -14.84 -3.05
CA ALA A 229 -7.57 -14.17 -4.35
C ALA A 229 -8.95 -13.72 -4.87
N ALA A 230 -10.02 -14.47 -4.61
CA ALA A 230 -11.38 -14.10 -4.97
C ALA A 230 -11.93 -12.96 -4.10
N SER A 231 -11.55 -12.88 -2.82
CA SER A 231 -11.95 -11.82 -1.90
C SER A 231 -11.28 -10.49 -2.24
N GLU A 232 -10.04 -10.50 -2.67
CA GLU A 232 -9.30 -9.31 -3.13
C GLU A 232 -9.83 -8.76 -4.46
N LYS A 233 -10.35 -9.60 -5.35
CA LYS A 233 -10.98 -9.17 -6.62
C LYS A 233 -12.14 -8.18 -6.45
N GLY A 234 -12.75 -8.13 -5.28
CA GLY A 234 -13.80 -7.14 -4.95
C GLY A 234 -13.26 -5.74 -4.66
N LYS A 235 -11.97 -5.60 -4.38
CA LYS A 235 -11.37 -4.35 -3.89
C LYS A 235 -10.48 -3.65 -4.93
N ASP A 236 -9.74 -4.41 -5.78
CA ASP A 236 -8.91 -3.83 -6.84
C ASP A 236 -8.84 -4.78 -8.05
N ALA A 237 -9.64 -4.52 -9.08
CA ALA A 237 -9.70 -5.33 -10.31
C ALA A 237 -8.41 -5.31 -11.15
N LEU A 238 -7.32 -4.70 -10.65
CA LEU A 238 -6.04 -4.54 -11.33
C LEU A 238 -4.87 -5.32 -10.69
N SER A 239 -5.05 -5.90 -9.48
CA SER A 239 -3.88 -6.30 -8.68
C SER A 239 -3.51 -7.79 -8.70
N CYS A 240 -4.34 -8.71 -9.16
CA CYS A 240 -3.99 -10.14 -9.09
C CYS A 240 -4.29 -10.87 -10.39
N SER A 241 -3.27 -11.08 -11.21
CA SER A 241 -3.34 -12.07 -12.29
C SER A 241 -3.07 -13.44 -11.69
N ASN A 242 -4.09 -14.30 -11.62
CA ASN A 242 -3.87 -15.72 -11.35
C ASN A 242 -3.21 -16.30 -12.61
N ILE A 243 -2.01 -16.84 -12.49
CA ILE A 243 -1.21 -17.27 -13.62
C ILE A 243 -0.82 -18.73 -13.45
N MET A 244 -1.08 -19.54 -14.45
CA MET A 244 -0.69 -20.95 -14.48
C MET A 244 0.39 -21.22 -15.53
N LYS A 245 1.36 -22.05 -15.18
CA LYS A 245 2.35 -22.61 -16.10
C LYS A 245 2.50 -24.11 -15.83
N TYR A 246 2.57 -24.90 -16.89
CA TYR A 246 2.87 -26.32 -16.83
C TYR A 246 4.35 -26.54 -17.12
N ASP A 247 5.02 -27.29 -16.26
CA ASP A 247 6.37 -27.78 -16.51
C ASP A 247 6.35 -29.26 -16.88
N GLU A 248 6.68 -29.57 -18.13
CA GLU A 248 6.71 -30.92 -18.66
C GLU A 248 7.74 -31.82 -17.94
N LYS A 249 8.86 -31.24 -17.43
CA LYS A 249 9.92 -32.02 -16.80
C LYS A 249 9.51 -32.58 -15.44
N SER A 250 8.79 -31.77 -14.65
CA SER A 250 8.31 -32.18 -13.33
C SER A 250 6.89 -32.78 -13.36
N ASP A 251 6.17 -32.68 -14.49
CA ASP A 251 4.75 -33.02 -14.64
C ASP A 251 3.88 -32.27 -13.62
N GLN A 252 4.18 -30.99 -13.44
CA GLN A 252 3.49 -30.12 -12.48
C GLN A 252 2.95 -28.86 -13.12
N ILE A 253 1.83 -28.41 -12.59
CA ILE A 253 1.29 -27.07 -12.85
C ILE A 253 1.72 -26.19 -11.67
N TYR A 254 2.37 -25.09 -11.99
CA TYR A 254 2.67 -24.03 -11.03
C TYR A 254 1.62 -22.93 -11.17
N ILE A 255 1.06 -22.52 -10.02
CA ILE A 255 -0.01 -21.52 -9.95
C ILE A 255 0.52 -20.37 -9.10
N MET A 256 0.67 -19.20 -9.70
CA MET A 256 1.06 -17.96 -9.03
C MET A 256 -0.21 -17.14 -8.79
N LEU A 257 -0.61 -17.03 -7.52
CA LEU A 257 -1.71 -16.19 -7.04
C LEU A 257 -1.15 -14.92 -6.41
N GLY A 258 -1.98 -13.94 -6.13
CA GLY A 258 -1.59 -12.74 -5.36
C GLY A 258 -0.97 -13.08 -4.00
N THR A 259 -1.45 -14.14 -3.36
CA THR A 259 -1.07 -14.57 -2.01
C THR A 259 0.12 -15.54 -1.96
N GLY A 260 0.48 -16.20 -3.07
CA GLY A 260 1.58 -17.18 -3.05
C GLY A 260 1.78 -17.96 -4.33
N LEU A 261 2.80 -18.82 -4.29
CA LEU A 261 3.12 -19.78 -5.36
C LEU A 261 2.75 -21.20 -4.89
N PHE A 262 2.06 -21.91 -5.76
CA PHE A 262 1.58 -23.28 -5.52
C PHE A 262 2.09 -24.21 -6.63
N ALA A 263 2.39 -25.45 -6.27
CA ALA A 263 2.62 -26.54 -7.23
C ALA A 263 1.47 -27.54 -7.16
N TYR A 264 0.95 -27.95 -8.30
CA TYR A 264 -0.15 -28.91 -8.39
C TYR A 264 0.19 -30.01 -9.39
N LYS A 265 0.19 -31.25 -8.92
CA LYS A 265 0.45 -32.42 -9.76
C LYS A 265 -0.85 -33.05 -10.20
N LEU A 266 -1.15 -32.98 -11.48
CA LEU A 266 -2.42 -33.49 -12.05
C LEU A 266 -2.63 -34.99 -11.79
N SER A 267 -1.56 -35.80 -11.86
CA SER A 267 -1.64 -37.25 -11.66
C SER A 267 -2.05 -37.63 -10.23
N ASP A 268 -1.58 -36.89 -9.24
CA ASP A 268 -1.71 -37.21 -7.83
C ASP A 268 -2.83 -36.41 -7.16
N LYS A 269 -3.35 -35.40 -7.83
CA LYS A 269 -4.38 -34.45 -7.36
C LYS A 269 -4.00 -33.81 -6.02
N LEU A 270 -2.71 -33.54 -5.85
CA LEU A 270 -2.14 -32.91 -4.67
C LEU A 270 -1.61 -31.55 -5.03
N GLY A 271 -2.08 -30.54 -4.31
CA GLY A 271 -1.53 -29.18 -4.32
C GLY A 271 -0.60 -28.97 -3.13
N THR A 272 0.46 -28.22 -3.32
CA THR A 272 1.36 -27.81 -2.25
C THR A 272 1.64 -26.33 -2.38
N ARG A 273 1.41 -25.57 -1.30
CA ARG A 273 1.87 -24.18 -1.23
C ARG A 273 3.40 -24.20 -1.12
N LEU A 274 4.06 -23.65 -2.10
CA LEU A 274 5.52 -23.54 -2.11
C LEU A 274 5.99 -22.35 -1.30
N THR A 275 5.23 -21.25 -1.34
CA THR A 275 5.51 -20.04 -0.59
C THR A 275 4.30 -19.12 -0.48
N THR A 276 4.36 -18.21 0.49
CA THR A 276 3.46 -17.04 0.61
C THR A 276 4.24 -15.80 0.18
N PHE A 277 3.63 -14.96 -0.68
CA PHE A 277 4.23 -13.70 -1.05
C PHE A 277 3.95 -12.64 0.02
N LYS A 278 5.00 -11.94 0.43
CA LYS A 278 4.92 -10.84 1.40
C LYS A 278 4.75 -9.48 0.72
N SER A 279 5.11 -9.36 -0.56
CA SER A 279 4.96 -8.11 -1.31
C SER A 279 3.60 -8.02 -1.99
N ALA A 280 2.99 -6.84 -1.96
CA ALA A 280 1.80 -6.51 -2.73
C ALA A 280 2.07 -6.25 -4.22
N ASP A 281 3.22 -6.70 -4.74
CA ASP A 281 3.59 -6.54 -6.13
C ASP A 281 2.61 -7.25 -7.06
N ILE A 282 2.22 -6.55 -8.13
CA ILE A 282 1.44 -7.14 -9.23
C ILE A 282 2.34 -8.11 -9.99
N ARG A 283 1.93 -9.36 -10.16
CA ARG A 283 2.66 -10.37 -10.94
C ARG A 283 1.98 -10.51 -12.30
N TYR A 284 2.74 -10.21 -13.35
CA TYR A 284 2.19 -10.20 -14.72
C TYR A 284 2.32 -11.55 -15.42
N ASP A 285 3.46 -12.22 -15.26
CA ASP A 285 3.74 -13.53 -15.85
C ASP A 285 5.02 -14.12 -15.27
N PHE A 286 5.27 -15.42 -15.46
CA PHE A 286 6.48 -16.08 -14.98
C PHE A 286 6.96 -17.24 -15.87
N VAL A 287 8.21 -17.63 -15.70
CA VAL A 287 8.85 -18.80 -16.31
C VAL A 287 9.29 -19.75 -15.22
N VAL A 288 9.09 -21.04 -15.42
CA VAL A 288 9.62 -22.10 -14.56
C VAL A 288 11.00 -22.50 -15.11
N GLU A 289 12.07 -22.23 -14.38
CA GLU A 289 13.42 -22.66 -14.75
C GLU A 289 13.67 -24.12 -14.35
N ASP A 290 13.28 -24.45 -13.14
CA ASP A 290 13.28 -25.80 -12.58
C ASP A 290 12.26 -25.87 -11.41
N SER A 291 12.24 -26.99 -10.68
CA SER A 291 11.33 -27.21 -9.55
C SER A 291 11.50 -26.22 -8.39
N ASP A 292 12.63 -25.55 -8.34
CA ASP A 292 13.05 -24.70 -7.22
C ASP A 292 13.24 -23.23 -7.61
N THR A 293 13.24 -22.90 -8.92
CA THR A 293 13.57 -21.58 -9.44
C THR A 293 12.52 -21.06 -10.42
N PHE A 294 11.98 -19.89 -10.16
CA PHE A 294 10.96 -19.22 -10.96
C PHE A 294 11.40 -17.80 -11.28
N VAL A 295 11.25 -17.39 -12.53
CA VAL A 295 11.56 -16.02 -12.97
C VAL A 295 10.26 -15.33 -13.35
N ALA A 296 9.89 -14.27 -12.67
CA ALA A 296 8.65 -13.55 -12.88
C ALA A 296 8.91 -12.10 -13.31
N VAL A 297 7.94 -11.53 -14.02
CA VAL A 297 7.84 -10.08 -14.21
C VAL A 297 6.82 -9.56 -13.22
N THR A 298 7.26 -8.64 -12.37
CA THR A 298 6.41 -8.00 -11.36
C THR A 298 6.35 -6.49 -11.57
N GLY A 299 5.37 -5.84 -10.98
CA GLY A 299 5.25 -4.39 -10.94
C GLY A 299 4.82 -3.94 -9.57
N ASP A 300 5.44 -2.88 -9.06
CA ASP A 300 5.01 -2.23 -7.85
C ASP A 300 3.76 -1.34 -8.10
N LYS A 301 3.13 -0.86 -7.04
CA LYS A 301 1.97 0.04 -7.13
C LYS A 301 2.30 1.41 -7.77
N SER A 302 3.57 1.77 -7.85
CA SER A 302 4.03 2.97 -8.56
C SER A 302 4.15 2.76 -10.07
N GLY A 303 3.92 1.52 -10.55
CA GLY A 303 3.95 1.17 -11.95
C GLY A 303 5.32 0.72 -12.48
N ASN A 304 6.38 0.70 -11.65
CA ASN A 304 7.69 0.21 -12.06
C ASN A 304 7.64 -1.31 -12.28
N LYS A 305 8.16 -1.77 -13.42
CA LYS A 305 8.23 -3.20 -13.74
C LYS A 305 9.65 -3.70 -13.57
N ARG A 306 9.76 -4.93 -13.05
CA ARG A 306 11.06 -5.57 -12.82
C ARG A 306 10.98 -7.07 -13.02
N ILE A 307 12.13 -7.68 -13.23
CA ILE A 307 12.28 -9.13 -13.16
C ILE A 307 12.62 -9.52 -11.73
N VAL A 308 11.95 -10.55 -11.23
CA VAL A 308 12.18 -11.14 -9.91
C VAL A 308 12.46 -12.63 -10.07
N VAL A 309 13.49 -13.13 -9.41
CA VAL A 309 13.76 -14.57 -9.31
C VAL A 309 13.33 -15.07 -7.94
N TYR A 310 12.45 -16.03 -7.92
CA TYR A 310 12.02 -16.76 -6.73
C TYR A 310 12.78 -18.08 -6.67
N SER A 311 13.49 -18.38 -5.57
CA SER A 311 14.20 -19.63 -5.36
C SER A 311 13.80 -20.31 -4.06
N LEU A 312 13.40 -21.59 -4.15
CA LEU A 312 13.06 -22.43 -3.00
C LEU A 312 14.28 -23.05 -2.32
N SER A 313 15.47 -22.89 -2.89
CA SER A 313 16.72 -23.42 -2.37
C SER A 313 17.83 -22.39 -2.41
N ASP A 314 18.86 -22.56 -1.56
CA ASP A 314 20.08 -21.72 -1.58
C ASP A 314 20.94 -21.91 -2.86
N ALA A 315 20.49 -22.73 -3.81
CA ALA A 315 21.23 -23.03 -5.03
C ALA A 315 21.45 -21.77 -5.89
N TYR A 316 20.47 -20.84 -5.92
CA TYR A 316 20.60 -19.58 -6.65
C TYR A 316 21.55 -18.61 -5.92
N ALA A 317 21.53 -18.59 -4.60
CA ALA A 317 22.49 -17.85 -3.78
C ALA A 317 23.93 -18.35 -4.06
N ALA A 318 24.14 -19.66 -4.20
CA ALA A 318 25.43 -20.24 -4.56
C ALA A 318 25.87 -19.87 -6.00
N TYR A 319 24.96 -19.75 -6.95
CA TYR A 319 25.24 -19.29 -8.31
C TYR A 319 25.65 -17.81 -8.33
N ASN A 320 24.98 -16.96 -7.56
CA ASN A 320 25.33 -15.54 -7.43
C ASN A 320 26.57 -15.29 -6.57
N SER A 321 26.93 -16.17 -5.64
CA SER A 321 28.15 -16.06 -4.83
C SER A 321 29.43 -16.28 -5.64
N THR A 322 29.36 -16.81 -6.89
CA THR A 322 30.49 -16.87 -7.83
C THR A 322 30.70 -15.58 -8.64
N LYS A 323 29.71 -14.67 -8.67
CA LYS A 323 29.92 -13.27 -9.01
C LYS A 323 30.63 -12.64 -7.81
N GLU A 324 31.83 -12.07 -8.04
CA GLU A 324 32.58 -11.32 -7.03
C GLU A 324 31.58 -10.57 -6.13
N ALA A 325 31.66 -10.83 -4.83
CA ALA A 325 30.93 -10.08 -3.85
C ALA A 325 31.16 -8.59 -4.15
N SER A 326 30.21 -7.96 -4.85
CA SER A 326 30.15 -6.52 -4.81
C SER A 326 30.01 -6.21 -3.32
N ASP A 327 30.75 -5.24 -2.82
CA ASP A 327 30.66 -4.77 -1.42
C ASP A 327 29.27 -4.18 -1.10
N SER A 328 28.18 -4.87 -1.45
CA SER A 328 26.83 -4.41 -1.13
C SER A 328 26.61 -4.58 0.37
N ARG A 329 26.34 -3.48 1.03
CA ARG A 329 26.07 -3.41 2.46
C ARG A 329 24.58 -3.66 2.66
N THR A 330 24.20 -4.68 3.42
CA THR A 330 22.79 -4.95 3.74
C THR A 330 22.40 -4.26 5.06
N VAL A 331 21.27 -3.56 5.06
CA VAL A 331 20.67 -2.93 6.24
C VAL A 331 19.29 -3.56 6.47
N THR A 332 19.07 -4.16 7.64
CA THR A 332 17.76 -4.71 8.02
C THR A 332 16.94 -3.65 8.75
N VAL A 333 15.77 -3.31 8.24
CA VAL A 333 14.82 -2.35 8.83
C VAL A 333 13.59 -3.09 9.35
N TYR A 334 13.20 -2.83 10.58
CA TYR A 334 12.03 -3.44 11.23
C TYR A 334 10.99 -2.39 11.56
N SER A 335 9.70 -2.73 11.38
CA SER A 335 8.57 -2.03 12.00
C SER A 335 7.65 -3.01 12.73
N LEU A 336 6.84 -2.53 13.68
CA LEU A 336 5.88 -3.39 14.38
C LEU A 336 4.77 -3.87 13.43
N TYR A 337 4.26 -2.98 12.60
CA TYR A 337 3.24 -3.27 11.60
C TYR A 337 3.78 -3.06 10.19
N TYR A 338 3.29 -3.87 9.24
CA TYR A 338 3.56 -3.62 7.83
C TYR A 338 2.92 -2.30 7.39
N THR A 339 3.65 -1.54 6.61
CA THR A 339 3.11 -0.42 5.86
C THR A 339 3.80 -0.30 4.50
N GLU A 340 3.01 -0.20 3.46
CA GLU A 340 3.46 0.01 2.09
C GLU A 340 4.30 1.30 1.95
N SER A 341 4.02 2.30 2.76
CA SER A 341 4.78 3.55 2.76
C SER A 341 6.25 3.35 3.09
N TYR A 342 6.58 2.42 4.00
CA TYR A 342 7.98 2.09 4.30
C TYR A 342 8.63 1.29 3.18
N GLU A 343 7.90 0.39 2.55
CA GLU A 343 8.39 -0.36 1.40
C GLU A 343 8.72 0.57 0.22
N ASN A 344 7.82 1.52 -0.08
CA ASN A 344 8.05 2.55 -1.09
C ASN A 344 9.26 3.43 -0.77
N LEU A 345 9.39 3.86 0.50
CA LEU A 345 10.52 4.65 0.97
C LEU A 345 11.86 3.92 0.77
N ILE A 346 11.90 2.65 1.13
CA ILE A 346 13.08 1.80 0.97
C ILE A 346 13.43 1.65 -0.51
N THR A 347 12.46 1.39 -1.37
CA THR A 347 12.65 1.31 -2.81
C THR A 347 13.26 2.60 -3.39
N TRP A 348 12.80 3.77 -2.94
CA TRP A 348 13.38 5.05 -3.37
C TRP A 348 14.79 5.24 -2.84
N TYR A 349 15.06 4.86 -1.59
CA TYR A 349 16.40 4.95 -1.02
C TYR A 349 17.40 4.09 -1.80
N GLU A 350 17.04 2.85 -2.11
CA GLU A 350 17.89 1.93 -2.86
C GLU A 350 18.13 2.38 -4.30
N SER A 351 17.15 3.06 -4.93
CA SER A 351 17.35 3.64 -6.27
C SER A 351 18.49 4.65 -6.33
N ASP A 352 18.70 5.37 -5.24
CA ASP A 352 19.75 6.39 -5.11
C ASP A 352 21.06 5.84 -4.49
N HIS A 353 21.02 4.62 -3.87
CA HIS A 353 22.13 4.00 -3.13
C HIS A 353 22.35 2.55 -3.57
N SER A 354 22.78 2.37 -4.82
CA SER A 354 22.93 1.04 -5.45
C SER A 354 23.94 0.08 -4.76
N ASP A 355 24.72 0.56 -3.80
CA ASP A 355 25.67 -0.21 -2.99
C ASP A 355 25.10 -0.65 -1.63
N ILE A 356 23.85 -0.27 -1.32
CA ILE A 356 23.15 -0.65 -0.11
C ILE A 356 21.87 -1.42 -0.49
N THR A 357 21.67 -2.57 0.15
CA THR A 357 20.44 -3.35 0.10
C THR A 357 19.70 -3.20 1.41
N VAL A 358 18.40 -2.90 1.39
CA VAL A 358 17.59 -2.75 2.59
C VAL A 358 16.58 -3.88 2.69
N GLN A 359 16.70 -4.72 3.71
CA GLN A 359 15.75 -5.77 4.03
C GLN A 359 14.68 -5.23 4.98
N TYR A 360 13.44 -5.12 4.51
CA TYR A 360 12.32 -4.71 5.34
C TYR A 360 11.62 -5.92 5.96
N ILE A 361 11.44 -5.89 7.28
CA ILE A 361 10.73 -6.91 8.06
C ILE A 361 9.74 -6.26 9.03
N TRP A 362 8.66 -6.94 9.33
CA TRP A 362 7.64 -6.47 10.27
C TRP A 362 7.24 -7.56 11.27
N GLY A 363 6.68 -7.12 12.38
CA GLY A 363 6.43 -7.97 13.53
C GLY A 363 5.06 -8.64 13.53
N VAL A 364 3.98 -7.85 13.42
CA VAL A 364 2.61 -8.34 13.49
C VAL A 364 2.21 -8.98 12.17
N ASP A 365 1.69 -10.19 12.25
CA ASP A 365 1.23 -10.92 11.08
C ASP A 365 -0.06 -11.67 11.46
N ASP A 366 -1.19 -11.04 11.19
CA ASP A 366 -2.52 -11.58 11.51
C ASP A 366 -2.82 -12.87 10.74
N GLN A 367 -2.26 -13.02 9.53
CA GLN A 367 -2.46 -14.21 8.69
C GLN A 367 -1.77 -15.43 9.30
N ASN A 368 -0.60 -15.25 9.92
CA ASN A 368 0.12 -16.30 10.62
C ASN A 368 -0.16 -16.33 12.14
N GLY A 369 -1.11 -15.53 12.61
CA GLY A 369 -1.53 -15.47 14.01
C GLY A 369 -0.47 -14.88 14.95
N ILE A 370 0.45 -14.07 14.44
CA ILE A 370 1.46 -13.37 15.24
C ILE A 370 0.84 -12.08 15.79
N SER A 371 0.52 -12.10 17.07
CA SER A 371 -0.05 -10.94 17.74
C SER A 371 1.01 -9.87 18.02
N GLU A 372 0.56 -8.63 18.24
CA GLU A 372 1.38 -7.51 18.70
C GLU A 372 2.29 -7.88 19.89
N LYS A 373 1.74 -8.58 20.87
CA LYS A 373 2.48 -9.06 22.05
C LYS A 373 3.59 -10.04 21.68
N ASP A 374 3.31 -10.98 20.76
CA ASP A 374 4.29 -11.97 20.32
C ASP A 374 5.39 -11.33 19.49
N ALA A 375 5.03 -10.40 18.61
CA ALA A 375 5.97 -9.61 17.80
C ALA A 375 6.94 -8.81 18.66
N ILE A 376 6.44 -8.06 19.64
CA ILE A 376 7.27 -7.28 20.60
C ILE A 376 8.17 -8.22 21.42
N SER A 377 7.65 -9.34 21.91
CA SER A 377 8.43 -10.33 22.68
C SER A 377 9.56 -10.95 21.85
N SER A 378 9.28 -11.25 20.58
CA SER A 378 10.27 -11.75 19.62
C SER A 378 11.37 -10.73 19.36
N LEU A 379 11.00 -9.48 19.03
CA LEU A 379 11.95 -8.38 18.83
C LEU A 379 12.84 -8.18 20.05
N ASN A 380 12.27 -8.13 21.26
CA ASN A 380 13.02 -7.97 22.51
C ASN A 380 14.04 -9.10 22.70
N THR A 381 13.65 -10.33 22.40
CA THR A 381 14.53 -11.51 22.51
C THR A 381 15.71 -11.38 21.53
N GLN A 382 15.47 -11.04 20.29
CA GLN A 382 16.50 -10.86 19.26
C GLN A 382 17.47 -9.72 19.62
N LEU A 383 16.95 -8.56 20.05
CA LEU A 383 17.78 -7.41 20.41
C LEU A 383 18.68 -7.70 21.61
N LEU A 384 18.16 -8.38 22.64
CA LEU A 384 18.93 -8.79 23.80
C LEU A 384 20.00 -9.84 23.46
N ALA A 385 19.73 -10.72 22.48
CA ALA A 385 20.72 -11.66 21.95
C ALA A 385 21.76 -10.99 21.06
N GLY A 386 21.57 -9.74 20.63
CA GLY A 386 22.42 -9.01 19.70
C GLY A 386 22.20 -9.39 18.22
N GLU A 387 21.05 -10.05 17.93
CA GLU A 387 20.72 -10.56 16.58
C GLU A 387 19.76 -9.63 15.86
N GLY A 388 18.85 -8.94 16.43
CA GLY A 388 17.78 -8.13 15.85
C GLY A 388 18.15 -7.27 14.62
N PRO A 389 17.22 -6.46 14.10
CA PRO A 389 17.43 -5.61 12.91
C PRO A 389 18.49 -4.52 13.16
N ASP A 390 19.01 -3.91 12.09
CA ASP A 390 19.97 -2.79 12.16
C ASP A 390 19.26 -1.48 12.52
N VAL A 391 18.14 -1.20 11.88
CA VAL A 391 17.27 -0.04 12.12
C VAL A 391 15.90 -0.53 12.63
N ILE A 392 15.37 0.17 13.61
CA ILE A 392 14.06 -0.11 14.18
C ILE A 392 13.20 1.14 14.04
N ILE A 393 12.07 1.00 13.35
CA ILE A 393 11.01 2.00 13.36
C ILE A 393 10.20 1.76 14.64
N MET A 394 10.30 2.68 15.57
CA MET A 394 9.80 2.54 16.94
C MET A 394 8.31 2.91 17.09
N ASP A 395 7.60 3.11 15.98
CA ASP A 395 6.18 3.44 16.00
C ASP A 395 5.39 2.35 16.76
N GLY A 396 4.62 2.77 17.75
CA GLY A 396 3.91 1.87 18.66
C GLY A 396 4.76 1.19 19.74
N LEU A 397 6.08 1.36 19.74
CA LEU A 397 6.99 0.80 20.75
C LEU A 397 7.37 1.82 21.82
N ASN A 398 7.68 1.35 23.01
CA ASN A 398 8.14 2.18 24.12
C ASN A 398 9.64 2.50 24.02
N VAL A 399 10.01 3.63 23.42
CA VAL A 399 11.41 4.04 23.19
C VAL A 399 12.23 4.01 24.50
N LYS A 400 11.66 4.48 25.60
CA LYS A 400 12.36 4.56 26.89
C LYS A 400 12.72 3.19 27.47
N SER A 401 11.85 2.19 27.28
CA SER A 401 12.14 0.81 27.67
C SER A 401 13.37 0.25 26.93
N TYR A 402 13.43 0.46 25.60
CA TYR A 402 14.57 0.02 24.79
C TYR A 402 15.86 0.79 25.09
N GLU A 403 15.77 2.09 25.37
CA GLU A 403 16.89 2.89 25.85
C GLU A 403 17.46 2.31 27.15
N ASN A 404 16.61 2.04 28.14
CA ASN A 404 17.01 1.53 29.45
C ASN A 404 17.70 0.16 29.37
N THR A 405 17.36 -0.66 28.38
CA THR A 405 18.04 -1.96 28.14
C THR A 405 19.38 -1.82 27.44
N GLY A 406 19.72 -0.64 26.91
CA GLY A 406 20.97 -0.36 26.21
C GLY A 406 21.12 -1.06 24.86
N VAL A 407 20.00 -1.41 24.23
CA VAL A 407 19.98 -2.02 22.89
C VAL A 407 19.99 -0.98 21.78
N LEU A 408 19.68 0.28 22.08
CA LEU A 408 19.70 1.38 21.13
C LEU A 408 21.05 2.12 21.14
N MET A 409 21.46 2.59 19.96
CA MET A 409 22.64 3.43 19.77
C MET A 409 22.32 4.89 20.14
N ASP A 410 23.26 5.59 20.78
CA ASP A 410 23.16 7.04 20.96
C ASP A 410 23.32 7.74 19.60
N LEU A 411 22.26 8.43 19.18
CA LEU A 411 22.13 9.15 17.91
C LEU A 411 22.34 10.66 18.07
N SER A 412 22.86 11.16 19.21
CA SER A 412 23.04 12.59 19.43
C SER A 412 23.89 13.28 18.37
N GLN A 413 24.97 12.63 17.91
CA GLN A 413 25.79 13.14 16.81
C GLN A 413 25.05 13.06 15.46
N VAL A 414 24.24 12.02 15.24
CA VAL A 414 23.43 11.86 14.02
C VAL A 414 22.37 12.97 13.95
N LEU A 415 21.72 13.29 15.06
CA LEU A 415 20.77 14.39 15.16
C LEU A 415 21.43 15.75 14.85
N ASP A 416 22.62 16.00 15.38
CA ASP A 416 23.38 17.22 15.10
C ASP A 416 23.75 17.33 13.60
N ASP A 417 24.13 16.21 12.98
CA ASP A 417 24.42 16.13 11.55
C ASP A 417 23.16 16.39 10.72
N ILE A 418 22.04 15.71 11.04
CA ILE A 418 20.73 15.92 10.36
C ILE A 418 20.35 17.40 10.42
N GLN A 419 20.41 18.02 11.60
CA GLN A 419 20.02 19.42 11.77
C GLN A 419 20.95 20.39 11.03
N LYS A 420 22.22 20.05 10.88
CA LYS A 420 23.19 20.84 10.13
C LYS A 420 23.00 20.71 8.62
N GLU A 421 22.75 19.49 8.15
CA GLU A 421 22.58 19.18 6.71
C GLU A 421 21.18 19.62 6.24
N ASN A 422 20.15 19.54 7.10
CA ASN A 422 18.75 19.86 6.84
C ASN A 422 18.23 20.91 7.85
N PRO A 423 18.62 22.16 7.75
CA PRO A 423 18.29 23.22 8.74
C PRO A 423 16.80 23.58 8.77
N SER A 424 16.03 23.22 7.75
CA SER A 424 14.58 23.42 7.64
C SER A 424 13.75 22.33 8.34
N CYS A 425 14.39 21.31 8.90
CA CYS A 425 13.69 20.32 9.69
C CYS A 425 13.13 20.91 10.99
N LEU A 426 11.91 20.53 11.34
CA LEU A 426 11.19 20.98 12.53
C LEU A 426 11.87 20.49 13.81
N LYS A 427 12.55 21.40 14.52
CA LYS A 427 13.29 21.08 15.75
C LYS A 427 12.40 20.57 16.88
N ASN A 428 11.18 21.10 16.98
CA ASN A 428 10.18 20.66 17.96
C ASN A 428 9.91 19.16 17.85
N VAL A 429 9.88 18.61 16.64
CA VAL A 429 9.67 17.17 16.39
C VAL A 429 10.99 16.40 16.50
N LEU A 430 12.07 16.87 15.86
CA LEU A 430 13.37 16.16 15.90
C LEU A 430 13.88 15.89 17.30
N TYR A 431 13.59 16.79 18.26
CA TYR A 431 14.11 16.72 19.63
C TYR A 431 13.18 16.01 20.60
N THR A 432 12.13 15.33 20.12
CA THR A 432 11.16 14.60 20.96
C THR A 432 11.82 13.70 22.00
N TYR A 433 12.81 12.92 21.59
CA TYR A 433 13.49 11.93 22.45
C TYR A 433 14.88 12.38 22.91
N LYS A 434 15.11 13.68 22.97
CA LYS A 434 16.37 14.21 23.50
C LYS A 434 16.32 14.28 25.02
N ASN A 435 17.16 13.51 25.69
CA ASN A 435 17.29 13.49 27.14
C ASN A 435 17.95 14.77 27.72
N GLU A 436 17.78 15.01 29.01
CA GLU A 436 18.39 16.16 29.71
C GLU A 436 19.93 16.18 29.64
N ASP A 437 20.56 15.00 29.56
CA ASP A 437 22.03 14.88 29.44
C ASP A 437 22.53 15.10 28.01
N GLY A 438 21.59 15.26 27.04
CA GLY A 438 21.84 15.49 25.64
C GLY A 438 21.89 14.24 24.78
N SER A 439 21.80 13.03 25.36
CA SER A 439 21.72 11.79 24.62
C SER A 439 20.39 11.65 23.83
N VAL A 440 20.39 10.93 22.71
CA VAL A 440 19.24 10.72 21.83
C VAL A 440 19.27 9.28 21.35
N TYR A 441 18.21 8.53 21.54
CA TYR A 441 18.15 7.12 21.13
C TYR A 441 17.15 6.84 20.03
N ALA A 442 16.29 7.82 19.71
CA ALA A 442 15.36 7.74 18.58
C ALA A 442 15.10 9.15 18.02
N ILE A 443 14.82 9.24 16.72
CA ILE A 443 14.57 10.52 16.02
C ILE A 443 13.34 10.35 15.13
N PRO A 444 12.23 11.11 15.37
CA PRO A 444 11.07 11.07 14.49
C PRO A 444 11.34 11.79 13.17
N ALA A 445 10.98 11.15 12.07
CA ALA A 445 11.08 11.73 10.72
C ALA A 445 9.75 12.33 10.23
N MET A 446 8.66 12.03 10.95
CA MET A 446 7.30 12.49 10.64
C MET A 446 6.52 12.74 11.93
N GLU A 447 5.35 13.38 11.78
CA GLU A 447 4.42 13.59 12.88
C GLU A 447 2.97 13.61 12.37
N THR A 448 2.01 13.43 13.27
CA THR A 448 0.58 13.68 13.04
C THR A 448 0.03 14.52 14.18
N PHE A 449 -1.11 15.16 13.98
CA PHE A 449 -1.77 15.93 15.04
C PHE A 449 -3.30 15.92 14.88
N THR A 450 -4.01 16.09 15.98
CA THR A 450 -5.46 16.27 15.95
C THR A 450 -5.79 17.75 15.85
N ALA A 451 -6.76 18.11 14.99
CA ALA A 451 -7.16 19.50 14.79
C ALA A 451 -8.68 19.68 14.94
N VAL A 452 -9.07 20.86 15.40
CA VAL A 452 -10.45 21.35 15.33
C VAL A 452 -10.57 22.27 14.13
N ILE A 453 -11.58 22.04 13.31
CA ILE A 453 -11.87 22.82 12.11
C ILE A 453 -13.21 23.50 12.23
N GLY A 454 -13.29 24.78 11.91
CA GLY A 454 -14.52 25.57 11.98
C GLY A 454 -14.26 27.05 11.71
N PRO A 455 -15.28 27.93 11.93
CA PRO A 455 -15.08 29.36 11.84
C PRO A 455 -13.97 29.82 12.78
N GLU A 456 -12.95 30.51 12.28
CA GLU A 456 -11.73 30.90 12.99
C GLU A 456 -12.01 31.59 14.36
N ALA A 457 -12.98 32.50 14.38
CA ALA A 457 -13.36 33.22 15.60
C ALA A 457 -13.99 32.29 16.67
N GLU A 458 -14.57 31.18 16.28
CA GLU A 458 -15.28 30.24 17.15
C GLU A 458 -14.36 29.16 17.67
N ILE A 459 -13.57 28.50 16.77
CA ILE A 459 -12.68 27.40 17.14
C ILE A 459 -11.57 27.80 18.09
N ARG A 460 -11.10 29.05 18.05
CA ARG A 460 -10.10 29.57 19.01
C ARG A 460 -10.54 29.48 20.47
N ASN A 461 -11.84 29.29 20.72
CA ASN A 461 -12.40 29.11 22.06
C ASN A 461 -12.64 27.64 22.42
N VAL A 462 -12.34 26.71 21.50
CA VAL A 462 -12.47 25.27 21.71
C VAL A 462 -11.09 24.73 22.07
N THR A 463 -10.77 24.70 23.34
CA THR A 463 -9.44 24.36 23.87
C THR A 463 -9.43 23.06 24.67
N ASP A 464 -10.62 22.52 25.00
CA ASP A 464 -10.79 21.26 25.71
C ASP A 464 -12.15 20.63 25.37
N VAL A 465 -12.40 19.41 25.85
CA VAL A 465 -13.65 18.68 25.61
C VAL A 465 -14.87 19.43 26.18
N GLN A 466 -14.74 20.14 27.30
CA GLN A 466 -15.84 20.88 27.90
C GLN A 466 -16.26 22.07 27.01
N SER A 467 -15.31 22.80 26.45
CA SER A 467 -15.57 23.89 25.50
C SER A 467 -16.09 23.37 24.18
N LEU A 468 -15.61 22.20 23.70
CA LEU A 468 -16.15 21.51 22.52
C LEU A 468 -17.61 21.12 22.74
N VAL A 469 -17.95 20.51 23.87
CA VAL A 469 -19.30 20.15 24.25
C VAL A 469 -20.20 21.40 24.35
N ALA A 470 -19.69 22.48 24.92
CA ALA A 470 -20.43 23.76 24.99
C ALA A 470 -20.68 24.32 23.58
N TYR A 471 -19.70 24.24 22.70
CA TYR A 471 -19.83 24.66 21.30
C TYR A 471 -20.89 23.82 20.56
N ILE A 472 -20.82 22.49 20.60
CA ILE A 472 -21.79 21.58 19.99
C ILE A 472 -23.22 21.89 20.49
N ASN A 473 -23.39 22.10 21.80
CA ASN A 473 -24.69 22.44 22.37
C ASN A 473 -25.25 23.81 21.91
N SER A 474 -24.40 24.71 21.44
CA SER A 474 -24.80 26.01 20.90
C SER A 474 -25.23 25.96 19.45
N GLN A 475 -24.96 24.87 18.74
CA GLN A 475 -25.28 24.70 17.33
C GLN A 475 -26.63 23.98 17.12
N ASP A 476 -27.29 24.29 16.01
CA ASP A 476 -28.41 23.50 15.54
C ASP A 476 -27.96 22.10 15.16
N LYS A 477 -28.77 21.09 15.48
CA LYS A 477 -28.45 19.70 15.13
C LYS A 477 -28.37 19.53 13.62
N PRO A 478 -27.28 18.90 13.08
CA PRO A 478 -27.19 18.57 11.67
C PRO A 478 -28.32 17.62 11.21
N ALA A 479 -28.76 17.77 9.96
CA ALA A 479 -29.87 16.98 9.42
C ALA A 479 -29.54 15.47 9.28
N ASP A 480 -28.28 15.14 9.03
CA ASP A 480 -27.77 13.79 8.71
C ASP A 480 -27.08 13.10 9.89
N GLY A 481 -27.01 13.71 11.09
CA GLY A 481 -26.40 13.03 12.24
C GLY A 481 -25.85 13.97 13.31
N ASN A 482 -24.78 13.56 13.96
CA ASN A 482 -24.08 14.33 14.98
C ASN A 482 -23.08 15.34 14.38
N ASP A 483 -22.59 16.26 15.22
CA ASP A 483 -21.74 17.37 14.77
C ASP A 483 -20.34 16.93 14.32
N LEU A 484 -19.80 15.85 14.89
CA LEU A 484 -18.45 15.35 14.60
C LEU A 484 -18.41 14.30 13.49
N SER A 485 -19.54 13.78 13.04
CA SER A 485 -19.65 12.65 12.10
C SER A 485 -19.06 11.34 12.62
N PHE A 486 -18.98 11.17 13.93
CA PHE A 486 -18.52 9.94 14.54
C PHE A 486 -19.73 9.12 15.00
N TYR A 487 -19.89 7.93 14.42
CA TYR A 487 -21.02 7.04 14.70
C TYR A 487 -20.63 5.82 15.53
N TYR A 488 -19.32 5.61 15.74
CA TYR A 488 -18.75 4.51 16.50
C TYR A 488 -17.89 5.01 17.64
N LEU A 489 -17.96 4.31 18.75
CA LEU A 489 -17.22 4.64 19.97
C LEU A 489 -15.69 4.70 19.74
N GLU A 490 -15.20 3.80 18.91
CA GLU A 490 -13.80 3.69 18.55
C GLU A 490 -13.28 4.96 17.88
N SER A 491 -14.07 5.58 17.01
CA SER A 491 -13.70 6.84 16.35
C SER A 491 -13.48 7.98 17.37
N TYR A 492 -14.34 8.06 18.40
CA TYR A 492 -14.15 9.04 19.48
C TYR A 492 -12.90 8.74 20.28
N PHE A 493 -12.66 7.46 20.60
CA PHE A 493 -11.47 7.04 21.33
C PHE A 493 -10.20 7.35 20.53
N ASP A 494 -10.14 6.93 19.28
CA ASP A 494 -8.94 7.05 18.44
C ASP A 494 -8.57 8.51 18.15
N THR A 495 -9.56 9.39 18.03
CA THR A 495 -9.31 10.82 17.81
C THR A 495 -8.94 11.56 19.10
N LEU A 496 -9.54 11.19 20.25
CA LEU A 496 -9.31 11.89 21.49
C LEU A 496 -8.12 11.35 22.31
N TYR A 497 -7.81 10.04 22.20
CA TYR A 497 -6.73 9.42 22.97
C TYR A 497 -5.37 10.10 22.77
N PRO A 498 -4.91 10.44 21.55
CA PRO A 498 -3.63 11.11 21.35
C PRO A 498 -3.45 12.40 22.16
N VAL A 499 -4.56 13.10 22.43
CA VAL A 499 -4.56 14.34 23.19
C VAL A 499 -4.25 14.11 24.67
N TYR A 500 -4.62 12.96 25.22
CA TYR A 500 -4.43 12.62 26.64
C TYR A 500 -3.27 11.67 26.89
N ALA A 501 -2.73 11.03 25.85
CA ALA A 501 -1.81 9.91 25.99
C ALA A 501 -0.58 10.23 26.84
N SER A 502 0.08 11.36 26.59
CA SER A 502 1.28 11.77 27.35
C SER A 502 0.98 12.27 28.76
N GLU A 503 -0.25 12.74 29.02
CA GLU A 503 -0.67 13.11 30.37
C GLU A 503 -1.10 11.87 31.17
N ILE A 504 -1.65 10.83 30.51
CA ILE A 504 -2.00 9.55 31.14
C ILE A 504 -0.73 8.77 31.52
N VAL A 505 0.19 8.62 30.56
CA VAL A 505 1.51 8.04 30.79
C VAL A 505 2.53 8.90 30.05
N ASP A 506 3.40 9.59 30.77
CA ASP A 506 4.41 10.44 30.16
C ASP A 506 5.50 9.63 29.43
N MET A 507 6.38 10.33 28.73
CA MET A 507 7.47 9.71 27.96
C MET A 507 8.52 9.01 28.86
N GLU A 508 8.52 9.28 30.17
CA GLU A 508 9.37 8.63 31.18
C GLU A 508 8.69 7.42 31.84
N GLY A 509 7.43 7.15 31.53
CA GLY A 509 6.65 6.04 32.06
C GLY A 509 5.92 6.33 33.38
N HIS A 510 5.73 7.59 33.73
CA HIS A 510 4.94 7.94 34.91
C HIS A 510 3.46 7.97 34.57
N TYR A 511 2.68 7.18 35.30
CA TYR A 511 1.23 7.02 35.10
C TYR A 511 0.44 7.94 36.04
N ASP A 512 -0.51 8.70 35.47
CA ASP A 512 -1.47 9.52 36.22
C ASP A 512 -2.90 8.97 36.07
N ARG A 513 -3.41 8.38 37.16
CA ARG A 513 -4.76 7.82 37.23
C ARG A 513 -5.87 8.87 37.11
N GLU A 514 -5.66 10.08 37.61
CA GLU A 514 -6.69 11.13 37.58
C GLU A 514 -6.86 11.67 36.17
N ILE A 515 -5.80 11.71 35.37
CA ILE A 515 -5.88 12.04 33.95
C ILE A 515 -6.59 10.92 33.17
N LEU A 516 -6.26 9.64 33.39
CA LEU A 516 -7.01 8.54 32.80
C LEU A 516 -8.51 8.62 33.11
N LYS A 517 -8.83 8.91 34.38
CA LYS A 517 -10.24 9.11 34.78
C LYS A 517 -10.88 10.24 34.01
N LYS A 518 -10.22 11.40 33.93
CA LYS A 518 -10.70 12.57 33.21
C LYS A 518 -10.92 12.24 31.72
N PHE A 519 -9.97 11.54 31.09
CA PHE A 519 -10.08 11.09 29.69
C PHE A 519 -11.35 10.24 29.47
N LEU A 520 -11.58 9.24 30.33
CA LEU A 520 -12.74 8.36 30.21
C LEU A 520 -14.07 9.09 30.47
N GLU A 521 -14.09 10.05 31.41
CA GLU A 521 -15.26 10.91 31.68
C GLU A 521 -15.54 11.84 30.50
N ASP A 522 -14.54 12.47 29.91
CA ASP A 522 -14.65 13.37 28.78
C ASP A 522 -15.05 12.63 27.51
N LEU A 523 -14.48 11.46 27.26
CA LEU A 523 -14.83 10.58 26.15
C LEU A 523 -16.32 10.16 26.24
N ARG A 524 -16.75 9.74 27.42
CA ARG A 524 -18.14 9.36 27.69
C ARG A 524 -19.08 10.55 27.51
N LEU A 525 -18.71 11.72 28.04
CA LEU A 525 -19.51 12.94 27.92
C LEU A 525 -19.75 13.32 26.46
N LEU A 526 -18.68 13.29 25.64
CA LEU A 526 -18.72 13.61 24.21
C LEU A 526 -19.56 12.58 23.45
N TYR A 527 -19.32 11.31 23.69
CA TYR A 527 -20.06 10.21 23.06
C TYR A 527 -21.56 10.27 23.39
N ASP A 528 -21.93 10.42 24.65
CA ASP A 528 -23.34 10.51 25.08
C ASP A 528 -24.03 11.72 24.47
N LEU A 529 -23.36 12.88 24.37
CA LEU A 529 -23.89 14.07 23.74
C LEU A 529 -24.21 13.83 22.27
N GLU A 530 -23.24 13.32 21.53
CA GLU A 530 -23.38 13.12 20.09
C GLU A 530 -24.38 12.00 19.76
N MET A 531 -24.40 10.91 20.54
CA MET A 531 -25.38 9.83 20.39
C MET A 531 -26.81 10.28 20.74
N ALA A 532 -26.97 11.18 21.69
CA ALA A 532 -28.28 11.79 21.96
C ALA A 532 -28.78 12.69 20.79
N ARG A 533 -27.86 13.13 19.94
CA ARG A 533 -28.18 13.92 18.73
C ARG A 533 -28.37 13.03 17.49
N THR A 534 -28.00 11.78 17.53
CA THR A 534 -28.01 10.82 16.41
C THR A 534 -29.19 9.85 16.56
N THR A 535 -29.86 9.49 15.46
CA THR A 535 -30.88 8.46 15.43
C THR A 535 -30.30 7.13 14.94
N GLN A 536 -30.96 6.02 15.33
CA GLN A 536 -30.57 4.70 14.84
C GLN A 536 -30.64 4.58 13.30
N ASP A 537 -31.60 5.29 12.67
CA ASP A 537 -31.73 5.30 11.22
C ASP A 537 -30.50 5.98 10.55
N GLN A 538 -29.96 7.03 11.17
CA GLN A 538 -28.77 7.73 10.69
C GLN A 538 -27.52 6.84 10.83
N ILE A 539 -27.38 6.11 11.95
CA ILE A 539 -26.31 5.13 12.14
C ILE A 539 -26.41 4.01 11.08
N ASN A 540 -27.62 3.50 10.86
CA ASN A 540 -27.86 2.43 9.87
C ASN A 540 -27.57 2.92 8.45
N ASP A 541 -27.95 4.14 8.10
CA ASP A 541 -27.68 4.74 6.79
C ASP A 541 -26.17 4.95 6.58
N TRP A 542 -25.46 5.40 7.60
CA TRP A 542 -24.01 5.50 7.59
C TRP A 542 -23.35 4.12 7.38
N THR A 543 -23.74 3.14 8.20
CA THR A 543 -23.19 1.77 8.10
C THR A 543 -23.47 1.15 6.73
N ALA A 544 -24.63 1.40 6.14
CA ALA A 544 -24.96 0.90 4.80
C ALA A 544 -24.14 1.54 3.68
N ARG A 545 -23.67 2.78 3.87
CA ARG A 545 -22.85 3.50 2.88
C ARG A 545 -21.37 3.22 3.00
N PHE A 546 -20.88 3.11 4.22
CA PHE A 546 -19.45 3.09 4.55
C PHE A 546 -18.99 1.81 5.24
N GLY A 547 -19.90 0.86 5.50
CA GLY A 547 -19.63 -0.40 6.20
C GLY A 547 -19.51 -0.26 7.72
N ALA A 548 -19.34 -1.38 8.41
CA ALA A 548 -19.06 -1.39 9.84
C ALA A 548 -17.60 -0.98 10.11
N TYR A 549 -17.36 -0.33 11.25
CA TYR A 549 -16.04 0.17 11.63
C TYR A 549 -14.92 -0.91 11.56
N GLU A 550 -15.20 -2.11 12.08
CA GLU A 550 -14.23 -3.20 12.09
C GLU A 550 -13.88 -3.73 10.69
N GLU A 551 -14.82 -3.70 9.74
CA GLU A 551 -14.57 -4.12 8.36
C GLU A 551 -13.75 -3.09 7.58
N ASN A 552 -13.88 -1.80 7.92
CA ASN A 552 -13.23 -0.71 7.19
C ASN A 552 -11.82 -0.37 7.71
N ILE A 553 -11.55 -0.59 8.99
CA ILE A 553 -10.20 -0.28 9.56
C ILE A 553 -9.17 -1.34 9.21
N LYS A 554 -9.57 -2.63 9.10
CA LYS A 554 -8.62 -3.69 8.78
C LYS A 554 -8.10 -3.65 7.35
N ASP A 555 -8.88 -3.11 6.41
CA ASP A 555 -8.62 -3.33 4.99
C ASP A 555 -8.51 -2.07 4.11
N ASN A 556 -8.92 -0.87 4.53
CA ASN A 556 -8.86 0.29 3.64
C ASN A 556 -8.95 1.64 4.37
N TYR A 557 -7.83 2.23 4.63
CA TYR A 557 -7.73 3.67 4.93
C TYR A 557 -8.06 4.56 3.71
N SER A 558 -8.03 4.02 2.49
CA SER A 558 -8.28 4.75 1.24
C SER A 558 -9.76 4.99 0.91
N GLY A 559 -10.69 4.38 1.64
CA GLY A 559 -12.15 4.54 1.43
C GLY A 559 -12.82 5.54 2.36
N TYR A 560 -12.12 6.05 3.37
CA TYR A 560 -12.66 7.07 4.25
C TYR A 560 -12.73 8.42 3.52
N MET A 561 -13.92 8.89 3.25
CA MET A 561 -14.07 10.32 3.02
C MET A 561 -13.62 11.02 4.30
N SER A 562 -12.55 11.80 4.19
CA SER A 562 -12.04 12.62 5.29
C SER A 562 -13.21 13.26 6.03
N PRO A 563 -13.19 13.35 7.38
CA PRO A 563 -14.20 14.11 8.14
C PRO A 563 -14.44 15.52 7.59
N LEU A 564 -13.48 16.08 6.86
CA LEU A 564 -13.61 17.32 6.10
C LEU A 564 -14.67 17.24 5.01
N PHE A 565 -14.71 16.17 4.22
CA PHE A 565 -15.73 15.95 3.21
C PHE A 565 -17.11 15.72 3.84
N ASN A 566 -17.18 14.99 4.95
CA ASN A 566 -18.42 14.78 5.69
C ASN A 566 -18.99 16.10 6.19
N ARG A 567 -18.15 17.00 6.70
CA ARG A 567 -18.54 18.32 7.12
C ARG A 567 -19.22 19.10 6.00
N GLU A 568 -18.57 19.16 4.84
CA GLU A 568 -19.07 19.91 3.69
C GLU A 568 -20.37 19.31 3.16
N TRP A 569 -20.44 17.98 3.05
CA TRP A 569 -21.64 17.28 2.62
C TRP A 569 -22.84 17.55 3.51
N SER A 570 -22.63 17.57 4.83
CA SER A 570 -23.69 17.75 5.82
C SER A 570 -23.98 19.19 6.18
N GLY A 571 -23.17 20.15 5.69
CA GLY A 571 -23.26 21.57 6.07
C GLY A 571 -22.85 21.81 7.51
N ARG A 572 -22.02 20.94 8.10
CA ARG A 572 -21.52 21.11 9.48
C ARG A 572 -20.56 22.26 9.58
N LYS A 573 -20.58 22.94 10.73
CA LYS A 573 -19.68 24.05 11.02
C LYS A 573 -18.41 23.65 11.74
N LEU A 574 -18.35 22.42 12.26
CA LEU A 574 -17.25 21.91 13.04
C LEU A 574 -16.80 20.56 12.50
N ALA A 575 -15.50 20.30 12.52
CA ALA A 575 -14.92 18.96 12.40
C ALA A 575 -13.81 18.79 13.42
N PHE A 576 -13.62 17.55 13.89
CA PHE A 576 -12.53 17.14 14.75
C PHE A 576 -11.78 16.04 13.98
N VAL A 577 -10.54 16.30 13.60
CA VAL A 577 -9.85 15.56 12.55
C VAL A 577 -8.45 15.20 13.01
N ASP A 578 -8.05 13.98 12.71
CA ASP A 578 -6.65 13.57 12.79
C ASP A 578 -5.95 13.96 11.48
N MET A 579 -5.00 14.89 11.59
CA MET A 579 -4.20 15.41 10.46
C MET A 579 -3.02 14.47 10.22
N LYS A 580 -3.32 13.32 9.61
CA LYS A 580 -2.35 12.24 9.41
C LYS A 580 -1.37 12.49 8.29
N THR A 581 -1.75 13.28 7.29
CA THR A 581 -0.91 13.53 6.11
C THR A 581 -1.09 14.97 5.64
N MET A 582 -0.20 15.42 4.76
CA MET A 582 -0.35 16.72 4.09
C MET A 582 -1.67 16.82 3.30
N SER A 583 -2.25 15.68 2.93
CA SER A 583 -3.46 15.65 2.11
C SER A 583 -4.68 16.27 2.82
N GLU A 584 -4.82 16.10 4.12
CA GLU A 584 -5.87 16.77 4.89
C GLU A 584 -5.70 18.27 4.88
N ALA A 585 -4.47 18.77 4.95
CA ALA A 585 -4.19 20.20 4.95
C ALA A 585 -4.51 20.85 3.61
N TRP A 586 -3.99 20.35 2.48
CA TRP A 586 -4.30 20.96 1.19
C TRP A 586 -5.76 20.73 0.77
N LEU A 587 -6.38 19.63 1.19
CA LEU A 587 -7.82 19.42 1.04
C LEU A 587 -8.61 20.50 1.80
N PHE A 588 -8.25 20.80 3.05
CA PHE A 588 -8.84 21.88 3.81
C PHE A 588 -8.77 23.22 3.06
N TYR A 589 -7.58 23.58 2.54
CA TYR A 589 -7.44 24.85 1.79
C TYR A 589 -8.20 24.83 0.46
N SER A 590 -8.33 23.69 -0.21
CA SER A 590 -9.17 23.53 -1.39
C SER A 590 -10.64 23.83 -1.10
N ILE A 591 -11.16 23.37 0.04
CA ILE A 591 -12.50 23.62 0.51
C ILE A 591 -12.67 25.08 0.96
N LYS A 592 -11.67 25.65 1.65
CA LYS A 592 -11.65 27.06 2.08
C LYS A 592 -11.73 28.03 0.91
N GLU A 593 -11.06 27.74 -0.20
CA GLU A 593 -11.09 28.56 -1.42
C GLU A 593 -12.38 28.42 -2.23
N ASP A 594 -13.18 27.39 -1.93
CA ASP A 594 -14.43 27.10 -2.61
C ASP A 594 -14.30 26.99 -4.14
N SER A 595 -13.49 26.00 -4.53
CA SER A 595 -13.22 25.69 -5.92
C SER A 595 -14.38 24.97 -6.61
N MET A 596 -15.63 25.42 -6.43
CA MET A 596 -16.78 24.82 -7.10
C MET A 596 -16.68 24.95 -8.62
N VAL A 597 -16.87 23.82 -9.31
CA VAL A 597 -16.88 23.82 -10.78
C VAL A 597 -18.10 24.59 -11.29
N GLY A 598 -17.84 25.72 -11.94
CA GLY A 598 -18.86 26.53 -12.62
C GLY A 598 -19.51 27.63 -11.78
N MET A 599 -19.00 27.95 -10.58
CA MET A 599 -19.42 29.12 -9.80
C MET A 599 -18.28 30.10 -9.60
N GLU A 600 -18.50 31.38 -9.92
CA GLU A 600 -17.46 32.42 -9.82
C GLU A 600 -17.29 33.02 -8.41
N ASP A 601 -18.15 32.77 -7.44
CA ASP A 601 -18.04 33.37 -6.10
C ASP A 601 -18.87 32.61 -5.04
N ASN A 602 -18.25 31.66 -4.34
CA ASN A 602 -18.78 31.15 -3.08
C ASN A 602 -17.86 31.57 -1.93
N THR A 603 -18.39 32.27 -0.94
CA THR A 603 -17.63 32.84 0.18
C THR A 603 -17.87 32.10 1.50
N ALA A 604 -18.55 30.96 1.45
CA ALA A 604 -19.12 30.30 2.63
C ALA A 604 -18.07 29.83 3.64
N ASN A 605 -16.86 29.49 3.19
CA ASN A 605 -15.83 28.88 4.05
C ASN A 605 -14.57 29.75 4.21
N ARG A 606 -14.55 30.99 3.73
CA ARG A 606 -13.35 31.85 3.78
C ARG A 606 -12.90 32.24 5.19
N ASP A 607 -13.82 32.25 6.14
CA ASP A 607 -13.58 32.51 7.56
C ASP A 607 -13.29 31.27 8.39
N TYR A 608 -13.17 30.08 7.73
CA TYR A 608 -12.80 28.85 8.39
C TYR A 608 -11.29 28.73 8.54
N ASP A 609 -10.89 28.09 9.62
CA ASP A 609 -9.52 27.70 9.90
C ASP A 609 -9.50 26.33 10.58
N TYR A 610 -8.31 25.73 10.69
CA TYR A 610 -8.07 24.60 11.58
C TYR A 610 -7.01 24.99 12.61
N GLU A 611 -7.19 24.52 13.83
CA GLU A 611 -6.25 24.74 14.90
C GLU A 611 -5.83 23.41 15.50
N PRO A 612 -4.51 23.11 15.59
CA PRO A 612 -4.03 21.92 16.28
C PRO A 612 -4.54 21.92 17.72
N TRP A 613 -5.05 20.78 18.19
CA TRP A 613 -5.52 20.66 19.57
C TRP A 613 -4.31 20.63 20.51
N GLY A 614 -4.50 21.19 21.71
CA GLY A 614 -3.44 21.27 22.70
C GLY A 614 -3.98 21.21 24.12
N THR A 615 -3.04 21.28 25.05
CA THR A 615 -3.26 21.46 26.48
C THR A 615 -2.74 22.84 26.91
N ASP A 616 -2.80 23.11 28.21
CA ASP A 616 -2.15 24.31 28.79
C ASP A 616 -0.62 24.34 28.53
N GLU A 617 -0.01 23.20 28.24
CA GLU A 617 1.43 23.07 27.96
C GLU A 617 1.77 23.38 26.50
N GLY A 618 0.81 23.28 25.59
CA GLY A 618 0.98 23.59 24.18
C GLY A 618 0.23 22.65 23.24
N MET A 619 0.51 22.78 21.94
CA MET A 619 -0.12 21.99 20.89
C MET A 619 0.48 20.60 20.81
N ILE A 620 -0.38 19.58 20.73
CA ILE A 620 -0.01 18.17 20.79
C ILE A 620 0.25 17.63 19.39
N TYR A 621 1.23 16.73 19.27
CA TYR A 621 1.49 15.93 18.09
C TYR A 621 1.84 14.50 18.47
N VAL A 622 1.64 13.58 17.55
CA VAL A 622 2.07 12.18 17.66
C VAL A 622 3.33 12.01 16.80
N PRO A 623 4.50 11.70 17.39
CA PRO A 623 5.69 11.40 16.61
C PRO A 623 5.49 10.12 15.80
N ASN A 624 5.92 10.12 14.55
CA ASN A 624 5.82 9.00 13.63
C ASN A 624 7.12 8.78 12.87
N THR A 625 7.27 7.59 12.27
CA THR A 625 8.50 7.15 11.62
C THR A 625 9.69 7.40 12.55
N ILE A 626 9.56 6.88 13.77
CA ILE A 626 10.51 7.07 14.87
C ILE A 626 11.69 6.13 14.67
N LEU A 627 12.82 6.65 14.25
CA LEU A 627 13.99 5.87 13.81
C LEU A 627 14.99 5.66 14.96
N ALA A 628 15.33 4.40 15.21
CA ALA A 628 16.37 3.99 16.14
C ALA A 628 17.36 3.02 15.48
N VAL A 629 18.59 2.95 15.99
CA VAL A 629 19.64 2.06 15.48
C VAL A 629 20.05 1.08 16.58
N ASN A 630 20.18 -0.19 16.21
CA ASN A 630 20.61 -1.26 17.12
C ASN A 630 22.09 -1.11 17.48
N SER A 631 22.36 -0.92 18.77
CA SER A 631 23.73 -0.70 19.29
C SER A 631 24.64 -1.95 19.18
N LYS A 632 24.08 -3.13 19.01
CA LYS A 632 24.79 -4.42 19.02
C LYS A 632 25.29 -4.87 17.64
N LYS A 633 24.76 -4.27 16.58
CA LYS A 633 25.11 -4.63 15.20
C LYS A 633 26.45 -4.06 14.75
N GLU A 634 27.12 -4.75 13.83
CA GLU A 634 28.39 -4.30 13.26
C GLU A 634 28.19 -3.28 12.14
N ASN A 635 27.05 -3.34 11.40
CA ASN A 635 26.73 -2.51 10.23
C ASN A 635 26.16 -1.13 10.58
N ARG A 636 26.60 -0.52 11.68
CA ARG A 636 26.05 0.73 12.19
C ARG A 636 26.20 1.92 11.24
N ASP A 637 27.30 1.97 10.47
CA ASP A 637 27.55 3.09 9.56
C ASP A 637 26.50 3.14 8.43
N SER A 638 26.16 2.01 7.84
CA SER A 638 25.11 1.92 6.82
C SER A 638 23.72 2.18 7.39
N ALA A 639 23.44 1.68 8.59
CA ALA A 639 22.19 1.99 9.29
C ALA A 639 22.04 3.49 9.57
N VAL A 640 23.11 4.16 10.00
CA VAL A 640 23.13 5.62 10.23
C VAL A 640 22.96 6.38 8.89
N GLU A 641 23.61 5.92 7.82
CA GLU A 641 23.48 6.50 6.49
C GLU A 641 22.02 6.45 6.02
N PHE A 642 21.36 5.28 6.15
CA PHE A 642 19.95 5.12 5.87
C PHE A 642 19.08 6.07 6.71
N VAL A 643 19.26 6.11 8.03
CA VAL A 643 18.52 7.01 8.92
C VAL A 643 18.69 8.47 8.51
N LYS A 644 19.89 8.93 8.23
CA LYS A 644 20.16 10.33 7.82
C LYS A 644 19.47 10.69 6.50
N ALA A 645 19.47 9.78 5.53
CA ALA A 645 18.85 10.00 4.22
C ALA A 645 17.36 10.30 4.34
N LEU A 646 16.65 9.69 5.30
CA LEU A 646 15.22 9.88 5.50
C LEU A 646 14.83 11.32 5.92
N PHE A 647 15.78 12.13 6.35
CA PHE A 647 15.56 13.56 6.68
C PHE A 647 15.91 14.51 5.55
N SER A 648 16.44 14.03 4.43
CA SER A 648 16.76 14.88 3.27
C SER A 648 15.50 15.44 2.62
N ALA A 649 15.60 16.65 2.04
CA ALA A 649 14.48 17.26 1.32
C ALA A 649 14.03 16.38 0.14
N GLU A 650 14.96 15.71 -0.55
CA GLU A 650 14.66 14.81 -1.66
C GLU A 650 13.82 13.60 -1.25
N VAL A 651 14.14 12.96 -0.13
CA VAL A 651 13.35 11.85 0.39
C VAL A 651 12.04 12.35 0.96
N GLN A 652 12.05 13.38 1.79
CA GLN A 652 10.84 13.93 2.42
C GLN A 652 9.83 14.48 1.41
N LYS A 653 10.27 14.98 0.28
CA LYS A 653 9.43 15.36 -0.86
C LYS A 653 8.62 14.17 -1.40
N LYS A 654 9.16 12.95 -1.32
CA LYS A 654 8.51 11.71 -1.82
C LYS A 654 7.50 11.13 -0.82
N TYR A 655 7.49 11.58 0.42
CA TYR A 655 6.52 11.14 1.45
C TYR A 655 5.09 11.62 1.22
N TYR A 656 4.87 12.44 0.22
CA TYR A 656 3.55 12.90 -0.14
C TYR A 656 2.56 11.73 -0.33
N GLY A 657 1.38 11.86 0.30
CA GLY A 657 0.33 10.86 0.21
C GLY A 657 0.60 9.56 0.99
N THR A 658 1.71 9.49 1.75
CA THR A 658 1.96 8.34 2.63
C THR A 658 1.13 8.46 3.91
N GLU A 659 0.68 7.33 4.45
CA GLU A 659 -0.07 7.27 5.71
C GLU A 659 0.82 7.43 6.96
N CYS A 660 2.10 7.74 6.78
CA CYS A 660 3.08 7.76 7.85
C CYS A 660 3.17 9.09 8.63
N GLY A 661 2.50 10.14 8.18
CA GLY A 661 2.52 11.44 8.85
C GLY A 661 2.88 12.62 7.95
N ASN A 662 2.97 13.80 8.56
CA ASN A 662 3.46 15.00 7.89
C ASN A 662 5.00 15.02 7.94
N PRO A 663 5.69 15.38 6.84
CA PRO A 663 7.15 15.47 6.81
C PRO A 663 7.71 16.51 7.77
N VAL A 664 8.86 16.23 8.39
CA VAL A 664 9.52 17.21 9.26
C VAL A 664 10.44 18.18 8.51
N ASN A 665 10.83 17.89 7.26
CA ASN A 665 11.68 18.75 6.43
C ASN A 665 10.85 19.69 5.56
N MET A 666 10.78 20.95 5.95
CA MET A 666 9.95 21.96 5.27
C MET A 666 10.45 22.34 3.88
N ASP A 667 11.74 22.15 3.56
CA ASP A 667 12.23 22.32 2.20
C ASP A 667 11.74 21.20 1.29
N GLY A 668 11.58 19.99 1.80
CA GLY A 668 10.93 18.88 1.09
C GLY A 668 9.47 19.18 0.76
N VAL A 669 8.72 19.73 1.72
CA VAL A 669 7.33 20.15 1.54
C VAL A 669 7.21 21.26 0.48
N ARG A 670 8.08 22.29 0.53
CA ARG A 670 8.10 23.36 -0.47
C ARG A 670 8.45 22.85 -1.86
N ALA A 671 9.49 22.02 -1.98
CA ALA A 671 9.91 21.44 -3.24
C ALA A 671 8.81 20.56 -3.86
N TRP A 672 8.10 19.78 -3.05
CA TRP A 672 6.95 19.03 -3.52
C TRP A 672 5.84 19.96 -4.06
N ASN A 673 5.53 21.05 -3.34
CA ASN A 673 4.50 22.00 -3.77
C ASN A 673 4.89 22.75 -5.06
N GLU A 674 6.17 23.10 -5.23
CA GLU A 674 6.68 23.71 -6.46
C GLU A 674 6.50 22.80 -7.67
N ASP A 675 6.80 21.50 -7.54
CA ASP A 675 6.59 20.52 -8.61
C ASP A 675 5.11 20.38 -8.95
N ALA A 676 4.25 20.23 -7.94
CA ALA A 676 2.81 20.10 -8.12
C ALA A 676 2.19 21.35 -8.78
N LEU A 677 2.61 22.57 -8.38
CA LEU A 677 2.21 23.82 -9.01
C LEU A 677 2.64 23.89 -10.48
N SER A 678 3.83 23.37 -10.82
CA SER A 678 4.34 23.38 -12.21
C SER A 678 3.47 22.53 -13.15
N MET A 679 2.84 21.48 -12.63
CA MET A 679 1.91 20.63 -13.37
C MET A 679 0.56 21.30 -13.59
N GLY A 680 0.13 22.22 -12.71
CA GLY A 680 -0.97 23.17 -12.93
C GLY A 680 -2.37 22.58 -13.11
N THR A 681 -2.55 21.29 -12.79
CA THR A 681 -3.84 20.59 -12.97
C THR A 681 -4.44 20.20 -11.62
N PRO A 682 -5.77 20.36 -11.41
CA PRO A 682 -6.41 19.80 -10.24
C PRO A 682 -6.31 18.26 -10.27
N GLY A 683 -6.14 17.62 -9.12
CA GLY A 683 -6.09 16.17 -8.98
C GLY A 683 -7.42 15.45 -9.28
N GLY A 684 -8.50 16.20 -9.48
CA GLY A 684 -9.82 15.66 -9.83
C GLY A 684 -10.95 16.60 -9.46
N ALA A 685 -12.19 16.17 -9.71
CA ALA A 685 -13.38 16.81 -9.19
C ALA A 685 -14.10 15.85 -8.24
N VAL A 686 -14.49 16.34 -7.06
CA VAL A 686 -15.22 15.57 -6.07
C VAL A 686 -16.64 16.12 -5.99
N GLU A 687 -17.65 15.25 -6.12
CA GLU A 687 -19.05 15.64 -5.94
C GLU A 687 -19.41 15.57 -4.45
N VAL A 688 -19.77 16.70 -3.86
CA VAL A 688 -20.21 16.83 -2.47
C VAL A 688 -21.55 17.53 -2.43
N GLY A 689 -22.57 16.89 -1.83
CA GLY A 689 -23.91 17.49 -1.70
C GLY A 689 -24.57 17.88 -3.02
N GLY A 690 -24.23 17.20 -4.14
CA GLY A 690 -24.73 17.51 -5.48
C GLY A 690 -23.95 18.63 -6.20
N ASN A 691 -22.88 19.14 -5.59
CA ASN A 691 -21.96 20.11 -6.17
C ASN A 691 -20.62 19.47 -6.48
N ASN A 692 -19.97 19.90 -7.55
CA ASN A 692 -18.63 19.41 -7.93
C ASN A 692 -17.58 20.44 -7.50
N TYR A 693 -16.62 20.00 -6.69
CA TYR A 693 -15.48 20.77 -6.24
C TYR A 693 -14.21 20.29 -6.93
N LEU A 694 -13.34 21.22 -7.31
CA LEU A 694 -11.99 20.87 -7.78
C LEU A 694 -11.13 20.51 -6.56
N ASN A 695 -10.63 19.29 -6.54
CA ASN A 695 -9.66 18.86 -5.55
C ASN A 695 -8.25 19.22 -6.01
N TRP A 696 -7.64 20.20 -5.36
CA TRP A 696 -6.25 20.56 -5.58
C TRP A 696 -5.37 19.72 -4.66
N THR A 697 -4.48 18.95 -5.24
CA THR A 697 -3.54 18.09 -4.49
C THR A 697 -2.27 18.84 -4.07
N TYR A 698 -2.36 20.16 -3.88
CA TYR A 698 -1.27 21.06 -3.49
C TYR A 698 -1.81 22.38 -2.96
N TRP A 699 -0.97 23.15 -2.27
CA TRP A 699 -1.29 24.52 -1.85
C TRP A 699 -1.18 25.47 -3.03
N ARG A 700 -2.25 26.13 -3.37
CA ARG A 700 -2.34 27.05 -4.51
C ARG A 700 -1.64 28.38 -4.29
N THR A 701 -1.38 28.74 -3.05
CA THR A 701 -0.72 30.00 -2.68
C THR A 701 0.36 29.76 -1.64
N ASP A 702 1.43 30.57 -1.69
CA ASP A 702 2.48 30.54 -0.67
C ASP A 702 1.92 30.85 0.73
N GLU A 703 0.86 31.68 0.83
CA GLU A 703 0.21 32.00 2.10
C GLU A 703 -0.35 30.75 2.80
N TYR A 704 -1.00 29.87 2.06
CA TYR A 704 -1.55 28.62 2.62
C TYR A 704 -0.46 27.62 2.99
N LEU A 705 0.57 27.51 2.16
CA LEU A 705 1.72 26.67 2.47
C LEU A 705 2.45 27.15 3.72
N GLU A 706 2.70 28.44 3.85
CA GLU A 706 3.39 29.00 5.02
C GLU A 706 2.51 28.96 6.28
N ASP A 707 1.18 29.09 6.18
CA ASP A 707 0.27 28.90 7.30
C ASP A 707 0.30 27.43 7.81
N TYR A 708 0.32 26.45 6.89
CA TYR A 708 0.51 25.05 7.26
C TYR A 708 1.85 24.82 7.99
N ILE A 709 2.95 25.33 7.44
CA ILE A 709 4.27 25.22 8.04
C ILE A 709 4.33 25.91 9.44
N ASP A 710 3.67 27.06 9.58
CA ASP A 710 3.57 27.76 10.87
C ASP A 710 2.85 26.91 11.91
N LYS A 711 1.73 26.26 11.53
CA LYS A 711 0.98 25.37 12.42
C LYS A 711 1.83 24.19 12.89
N LEU A 712 2.58 23.53 12.00
CA LEU A 712 3.50 22.45 12.35
C LEU A 712 4.61 22.93 13.30
N SER A 713 5.12 24.15 13.09
CA SER A 713 6.18 24.72 13.92
C SER A 713 5.75 25.02 15.36
N ARG A 714 4.44 25.14 15.60
CA ARG A 714 3.86 25.40 16.93
C ARG A 714 3.57 24.14 17.75
N LEU A 715 3.61 22.97 17.13
CA LEU A 715 3.50 21.68 17.80
C LEU A 715 4.66 21.54 18.82
N CYS A 716 4.37 21.21 20.08
CA CYS A 716 5.43 21.21 21.11
C CYS A 716 5.25 20.16 22.21
N VAL A 717 4.10 19.50 22.29
CA VAL A 717 3.83 18.45 23.27
C VAL A 717 3.73 17.10 22.55
N PRO A 718 4.73 16.20 22.68
CA PRO A 718 4.66 14.89 22.04
C PRO A 718 3.67 13.99 22.77
N SER A 719 2.77 13.35 22.02
CA SER A 719 1.89 12.28 22.51
C SER A 719 2.70 10.99 22.70
N ASN A 720 2.34 10.19 23.70
CA ASN A 720 2.96 8.88 23.91
C ASN A 720 2.44 7.88 22.86
N PRO A 721 3.30 7.36 21.95
CA PRO A 721 2.88 6.49 20.87
C PRO A 721 2.74 5.02 21.27
N ASP A 722 2.96 4.65 22.54
CA ASP A 722 2.96 3.25 23.01
C ASP A 722 1.60 2.56 22.77
N VAL A 723 1.59 1.68 21.77
CA VAL A 723 0.37 0.97 21.35
C VAL A 723 -0.15 0.02 22.43
N ARG A 724 0.72 -0.55 23.27
CA ARG A 724 0.32 -1.45 24.37
C ARG A 724 -0.47 -0.71 25.45
N ILE A 725 -0.06 0.51 25.79
CA ILE A 725 -0.79 1.37 26.71
C ILE A 725 -2.16 1.68 26.12
N ARG A 726 -2.20 2.11 24.86
CA ARG A 726 -3.45 2.41 24.13
C ARG A 726 -4.39 1.21 24.10
N SER A 727 -3.90 0.02 23.71
CA SER A 727 -4.70 -1.21 23.64
C SER A 727 -5.25 -1.62 25.02
N MET A 728 -4.42 -1.57 26.09
CA MET A 728 -4.88 -1.86 27.44
C MET A 728 -6.00 -0.94 27.90
N ILE A 729 -5.93 0.35 27.58
CA ILE A 729 -6.97 1.31 27.95
C ILE A 729 -8.21 1.05 27.11
N ARG A 730 -8.09 0.92 25.79
CA ARG A 730 -9.20 0.75 24.84
C ARG A 730 -10.03 -0.49 25.16
N GLU A 731 -9.38 -1.65 25.25
CA GLU A 731 -10.06 -2.94 25.49
C GLU A 731 -10.81 -2.98 26.81
N ASN A 732 -10.25 -2.36 27.86
CA ASN A 732 -10.86 -2.37 29.19
C ASN A 732 -11.83 -1.21 29.44
N ALA A 733 -11.81 -0.16 28.64
CA ALA A 733 -12.75 0.95 28.73
C ALA A 733 -14.11 0.65 28.03
N ALA A 734 -14.16 -0.30 27.11
CA ALA A 734 -15.34 -0.58 26.29
C ALA A 734 -16.61 -0.81 27.15
N ASP A 735 -16.56 -1.66 28.14
CA ASP A 735 -17.69 -1.95 29.01
C ASP A 735 -18.22 -0.70 29.77
N TYR A 736 -17.33 0.19 30.21
CA TYR A 736 -17.74 1.45 30.83
C TYR A 736 -18.39 2.40 29.81
N LEU A 737 -17.79 2.51 28.65
CA LEU A 737 -18.28 3.40 27.59
C LEU A 737 -19.63 2.92 27.03
N GLU A 738 -19.89 1.63 27.01
CA GLU A 738 -21.18 1.04 26.69
C GLU A 738 -22.20 1.08 27.86
N GLY A 739 -21.76 1.42 29.07
CA GLY A 739 -22.59 1.49 30.27
C GLY A 739 -22.77 0.17 31.02
N ASN A 740 -21.96 -0.85 30.70
CA ASN A 740 -22.01 -2.19 31.29
C ASN A 740 -21.17 -2.28 32.58
N ALA A 741 -20.19 -1.38 32.79
CA ALA A 741 -19.33 -1.35 33.96
C ALA A 741 -19.30 0.03 34.63
N SER A 742 -18.91 0.10 35.91
CA SER A 742 -18.66 1.37 36.58
C SER A 742 -17.28 1.94 36.21
N LEU A 743 -17.14 3.27 36.18
CA LEU A 743 -15.85 3.94 35.96
C LEU A 743 -14.77 3.44 36.94
N GLU A 744 -15.13 3.29 38.23
CA GLU A 744 -14.19 2.86 39.26
C GLU A 744 -13.70 1.42 39.05
N ASP A 745 -14.58 0.49 38.64
CA ASP A 745 -14.18 -0.89 38.33
C ASP A 745 -13.24 -0.91 37.11
N THR A 746 -13.56 -0.16 36.06
CA THR A 746 -12.75 0.00 34.86
C THR A 746 -11.36 0.55 35.18
N LEU A 747 -11.29 1.66 35.94
CA LEU A 747 -10.02 2.23 36.37
C LEU A 747 -9.18 1.23 37.17
N ASN A 748 -9.79 0.46 38.09
CA ASN A 748 -9.07 -0.53 38.88
C ASN A 748 -8.50 -1.69 38.04
N ILE A 749 -9.10 -2.03 36.92
CA ILE A 749 -8.58 -3.03 35.97
C ILE A 749 -7.41 -2.44 35.23
N ILE A 750 -7.57 -1.25 34.63
CA ILE A 750 -6.52 -0.57 33.84
C ILE A 750 -5.30 -0.26 34.73
N ASP A 751 -5.51 0.23 35.97
CA ASP A 751 -4.42 0.46 36.94
C ASP A 751 -3.55 -0.77 37.15
N LYS A 752 -4.14 -1.96 37.28
CA LYS A 752 -3.37 -3.19 37.46
C LYS A 752 -2.55 -3.54 36.23
N LEU A 753 -3.13 -3.39 35.05
CA LEU A 753 -2.46 -3.71 33.78
C LEU A 753 -1.30 -2.76 33.53
N LEU A 754 -1.53 -1.43 33.62
CA LEU A 754 -0.50 -0.43 33.42
C LEU A 754 0.61 -0.53 34.47
N ASN A 755 0.28 -0.74 35.76
CA ASN A 755 1.28 -0.90 36.81
C ASN A 755 2.14 -2.16 36.67
N VAL A 756 1.67 -3.19 35.98
CA VAL A 756 2.51 -4.35 35.63
C VAL A 756 3.39 -4.00 34.44
N TYR A 757 2.80 -3.52 33.38
CA TYR A 757 3.49 -3.19 32.13
C TYR A 757 4.62 -2.17 32.31
N LEU A 758 4.37 -1.08 33.03
CA LEU A 758 5.37 -0.02 33.25
C LEU A 758 6.52 -0.41 34.21
N LYS A 759 6.46 -1.62 34.80
CA LYS A 759 7.55 -2.17 35.64
C LYS A 759 8.36 -3.26 34.95
N GLU A 760 7.84 -3.78 33.83
CA GLU A 760 8.57 -4.73 32.98
C GLU A 760 9.65 -4.02 32.17
#